data_132118eb2343fd431b5e439dbb0027fe
#
_entry.id   132118eb2343fd431b5e439dbb0027fe
#
_cell.length_a   1.000
_cell.length_b   1.000
_cell.length_c   1.000
_cell.angle_alpha   90.00
_cell.angle_beta   90.00
_cell.angle_gamma   90.00
#
_symmetry.space_group_name_H-M   'P 1'
#
loop_
_entity.id
_entity.type
_entity.pdbx_description
1 polymer ?
#
loop_
_entity_poly.entity_id
_entity_poly.type
_entity_poly.pdbx_seq_one_letter_code
_entity_poly.pdbx_strand_id
1 'polypeptide(L)'
;MKRMILVDGNSLMYRAYYGMAAVGNLSQNSKGLYTNAIYAFVRMMNHLTNSSYDSILVAFDAGKKTVRHEWMTEYKAGRAPMPDEFRMQIAYIKQYLEIMRIKQYEQSLYEADDIIGTMAKKGEEAGYHVDIYSSDKDLLQLISPNTTVHLTKKGMTDLEDYTPDTFYEKYQIQYTQFVDLKAMMGDKSDNLPGIPGIGEKKAIKYLQVYGTLDEIIAHQDEIKGADGVKIKEHYEQAILCRKMATILREFDINLTVEDLNKKEYDRDKLISFYQELEFKSLLKDIAYSSGEIAKDTKKTEYEVVNEVIRLKEILLPYSALIFETFDYNYHKSPLLAIGLKNKLGTFIINPNMLYESIDLQLFLSDFNHKSIYDYKRAYVLMKYKGFDLEGIDFDLLLASYVLNPSLGKEEFKVVSDYFNYSDVLYDEQVYGKGAKKCLPENDLLYQHISKKANCVYFLKSECMTKLKETQQAELLTNLEIPLSKVLGKMEYTGIKVDLIELERQKSLLEADIDRLTNQIYELCEEEFNIASPKQLGHILFEKLGIPYPKKKATSYSTDIEVLQSVKENHPVIECIIEYRAKTKLYSTYIVGLQEQIHKDQKVHTIFQQALTNTGRLSSVEPNLQNIPIRTEDGHLIRKMFVPENKSNILYSADYSQIELRVLSHMAKVSKLKEAFISGEDIHSKTAKEVFDKQEITKEDRHRAKAVNFGIVYGISAYGLATDLGISNVEASNFIKKYYEVYPEIKQFMDETIEFCQEHGYVKTMKNRIRYIPEINSKIYMQREFAKRMAMNAPIQGTAADIIKIAMIKVDEEMEQRKLKSKMLVQVHDELVFEVAYGEEDIMLELVRRNMEAALDLDVPLVVGDSFGKNWYEVK
;
A
#
# COMPACT_ATOMS: atom_id res chain seq x y z
N MET A 1 -15.56 -6.06 -38.79
CA MET A 1 -15.47 -4.60 -39.04
C MET A 1 -14.15 -4.16 -38.41
N LYS A 2 -13.37 -3.31 -39.10
CA LYS A 2 -12.14 -2.76 -38.50
C LYS A 2 -12.50 -1.82 -37.36
N ARG A 3 -11.64 -1.77 -36.32
CA ARG A 3 -11.89 -0.98 -35.13
C ARG A 3 -10.89 0.16 -34.97
N MET A 4 -11.39 1.39 -34.79
CA MET A 4 -10.58 2.58 -34.58
C MET A 4 -10.82 3.14 -33.17
N ILE A 5 -9.77 3.37 -32.41
CA ILE A 5 -9.82 3.98 -31.10
C ILE A 5 -9.40 5.45 -31.19
N LEU A 6 -10.24 6.36 -30.75
CA LEU A 6 -9.96 7.79 -30.65
C LEU A 6 -10.00 8.18 -29.15
N VAL A 7 -8.92 8.79 -28.66
CA VAL A 7 -8.75 9.13 -27.25
C VAL A 7 -8.60 10.63 -27.11
N ASP A 8 -9.41 11.20 -26.23
CA ASP A 8 -9.21 12.56 -25.74
C ASP A 8 -8.06 12.56 -24.73
N GLY A 9 -6.88 12.95 -25.20
CA GLY A 9 -5.65 12.93 -24.40
C GLY A 9 -5.68 13.90 -23.24
N ASN A 10 -6.29 15.08 -23.40
CA ASN A 10 -6.41 16.06 -22.33
C ASN A 10 -7.33 15.55 -21.24
N SER A 11 -8.50 15.06 -21.60
CA SER A 11 -9.46 14.48 -20.66
C SER A 11 -8.84 13.34 -19.86
N LEU A 12 -8.14 12.39 -20.51
CA LEU A 12 -7.48 11.27 -19.83
C LEU A 12 -6.33 11.73 -18.93
N MET A 13 -5.51 12.69 -19.35
CA MET A 13 -4.42 13.22 -18.52
C MET A 13 -4.94 13.92 -17.27
N TYR A 14 -5.94 14.78 -17.40
CA TYR A 14 -6.56 15.45 -16.26
C TYR A 14 -7.17 14.44 -15.30
N ARG A 15 -7.86 13.44 -15.82
CA ARG A 15 -8.43 12.36 -15.03
C ARG A 15 -7.36 11.54 -14.29
N ALA A 16 -6.26 11.22 -14.97
CA ALA A 16 -5.13 10.51 -14.38
C ALA A 16 -4.54 11.29 -13.19
N TYR A 17 -4.34 12.60 -13.37
CA TYR A 17 -3.80 13.46 -12.31
C TYR A 17 -4.78 13.62 -11.14
N TYR A 18 -5.99 14.09 -11.39
CA TYR A 18 -6.95 14.38 -10.32
C TYR A 18 -7.49 13.12 -9.64
N GLY A 19 -7.61 12.02 -10.36
CA GLY A 19 -8.00 10.73 -9.77
C GLY A 19 -7.02 10.23 -8.73
N MET A 20 -5.71 10.40 -8.96
CA MET A 20 -4.67 10.04 -7.99
C MET A 20 -4.54 11.09 -6.88
N ALA A 21 -4.63 12.37 -7.21
CA ALA A 21 -4.57 13.46 -6.24
C ALA A 21 -5.73 13.43 -5.23
N ALA A 22 -6.94 13.05 -5.66
CA ALA A 22 -8.12 12.97 -4.80
C ALA A 22 -8.00 11.90 -3.69
N VAL A 23 -7.20 10.85 -3.91
CA VAL A 23 -6.88 9.84 -2.89
C VAL A 23 -5.57 10.13 -2.14
N GLY A 24 -5.03 11.34 -2.27
CA GLY A 24 -3.81 11.78 -1.59
C GLY A 24 -2.51 11.17 -2.14
N ASN A 25 -2.57 10.52 -3.30
CA ASN A 25 -1.41 9.88 -3.90
C ASN A 25 -0.76 10.76 -4.97
N LEU A 26 0.18 11.61 -4.56
CA LEU A 26 1.05 12.37 -5.44
C LEU A 26 2.47 11.78 -5.38
N SER A 27 2.64 10.58 -5.94
CA SER A 27 3.92 9.87 -5.93
C SER A 27 4.98 10.59 -6.77
N GLN A 28 6.21 10.55 -6.25
CA GLN A 28 7.42 11.00 -6.93
C GLN A 28 8.40 9.84 -7.07
N ASN A 29 9.23 9.86 -8.11
CA ASN A 29 10.38 8.97 -8.17
C ASN A 29 11.54 9.49 -7.29
N SER A 30 12.62 8.73 -7.17
CA SER A 30 13.80 9.08 -6.36
C SER A 30 14.46 10.40 -6.76
N LYS A 31 14.20 10.88 -7.99
CA LYS A 31 14.72 12.15 -8.53
C LYS A 31 13.78 13.34 -8.26
N GLY A 32 12.68 13.15 -7.52
CA GLY A 32 11.71 14.19 -7.19
C GLY A 32 10.73 14.55 -8.32
N LEU A 33 10.69 13.76 -9.41
CA LEU A 33 9.70 13.93 -10.47
C LEU A 33 8.36 13.34 -10.02
N TYR A 34 7.29 14.13 -10.12
CA TYR A 34 5.93 13.62 -9.94
C TYR A 34 5.57 12.64 -11.04
N THR A 35 5.09 11.46 -10.67
CA THR A 35 4.86 10.34 -11.59
C THR A 35 3.43 9.81 -11.56
N ASN A 36 2.60 10.30 -10.66
CA ASN A 36 1.24 9.83 -10.43
C ASN A 36 0.34 9.91 -11.68
N ALA A 37 0.37 11.04 -12.42
CA ALA A 37 -0.43 11.19 -13.65
C ALA A 37 0.13 10.32 -14.78
N ILE A 38 1.46 10.22 -14.92
CA ILE A 38 2.10 9.36 -15.92
C ILE A 38 1.70 7.91 -15.67
N TYR A 39 1.85 7.43 -14.42
CA TYR A 39 1.51 6.06 -14.04
C TYR A 39 0.05 5.72 -14.34
N ALA A 40 -0.88 6.59 -13.91
CA ALA A 40 -2.31 6.38 -14.13
C ALA A 40 -2.67 6.42 -15.63
N PHE A 41 -2.09 7.36 -16.38
CA PHE A 41 -2.31 7.46 -17.84
C PHE A 41 -1.81 6.21 -18.57
N VAL A 42 -0.59 5.74 -18.24
CA VAL A 42 -0.03 4.50 -18.80
C VAL A 42 -0.94 3.30 -18.50
N ARG A 43 -1.44 3.17 -17.28
CA ARG A 43 -2.40 2.11 -16.90
C ARG A 43 -3.69 2.18 -17.72
N MET A 44 -4.22 3.39 -17.96
CA MET A 44 -5.41 3.60 -18.80
C MET A 44 -5.12 3.20 -20.24
N MET A 45 -4.01 3.64 -20.82
CA MET A 45 -3.63 3.30 -22.18
C MET A 45 -3.37 1.81 -22.35
N ASN A 46 -2.69 1.16 -21.41
CA ASN A 46 -2.48 -0.29 -21.46
C ASN A 46 -3.81 -1.06 -21.46
N HIS A 47 -4.82 -0.59 -20.72
CA HIS A 47 -6.15 -1.19 -20.75
C HIS A 47 -6.79 -1.12 -22.15
N LEU A 48 -6.68 0.04 -22.82
CA LEU A 48 -7.19 0.24 -24.19
C LEU A 48 -6.43 -0.60 -25.22
N THR A 49 -5.11 -0.60 -25.16
CA THR A 49 -4.25 -1.29 -26.13
C THR A 49 -4.23 -2.82 -25.97
N ASN A 50 -4.65 -3.35 -24.82
CA ASN A 50 -4.85 -4.79 -24.62
C ASN A 50 -6.11 -5.32 -25.32
N SER A 51 -7.03 -4.44 -25.77
CA SER A 51 -8.15 -4.83 -26.61
C SER A 51 -7.72 -4.98 -28.06
N SER A 52 -8.52 -5.70 -28.88
CA SER A 52 -8.26 -5.76 -30.32
C SER A 52 -8.64 -4.46 -30.99
N TYR A 53 -7.72 -3.84 -31.72
CA TYR A 53 -7.93 -2.64 -32.53
C TYR A 53 -7.00 -2.63 -33.73
N ASP A 54 -7.39 -1.88 -34.79
CA ASP A 54 -6.61 -1.72 -36.03
C ASP A 54 -5.91 -0.36 -36.07
N SER A 55 -6.55 0.70 -35.54
CA SER A 55 -6.05 2.06 -35.55
C SER A 55 -6.31 2.78 -34.25
N ILE A 56 -5.39 3.68 -33.84
CA ILE A 56 -5.50 4.44 -32.59
C ILE A 56 -4.91 5.85 -32.72
N LEU A 57 -5.63 6.84 -32.19
CA LEU A 57 -5.21 8.24 -32.10
C LEU A 57 -5.41 8.76 -30.68
N VAL A 58 -4.46 9.54 -30.19
CA VAL A 58 -4.63 10.38 -29.00
C VAL A 58 -4.57 11.84 -29.44
N ALA A 59 -5.68 12.56 -29.32
CA ALA A 59 -5.79 13.95 -29.67
C ALA A 59 -5.51 14.87 -28.48
N PHE A 60 -4.81 15.97 -28.72
CA PHE A 60 -4.49 16.99 -27.71
C PHE A 60 -4.86 18.39 -28.16
N ASP A 61 -5.10 19.28 -27.21
CA ASP A 61 -5.25 20.71 -27.50
C ASP A 61 -3.88 21.36 -27.75
N ALA A 62 -3.71 22.07 -28.83
CA ALA A 62 -2.43 22.71 -29.19
C ALA A 62 -2.15 24.00 -28.40
N GLY A 63 -3.12 24.59 -27.71
CA GLY A 63 -2.94 25.84 -26.98
C GLY A 63 -4.20 26.44 -26.42
N LYS A 64 -4.12 27.69 -25.94
CA LYS A 64 -5.23 28.36 -25.27
C LYS A 64 -6.21 29.07 -26.21
N LYS A 65 -5.79 29.47 -27.42
CA LYS A 65 -6.64 30.19 -28.38
C LYS A 65 -7.15 29.24 -29.46
N THR A 66 -8.46 29.13 -29.57
CA THR A 66 -9.14 28.32 -30.57
C THR A 66 -10.05 29.21 -31.42
N VAL A 67 -10.58 28.72 -32.53
CA VAL A 67 -11.59 29.41 -33.35
C VAL A 67 -12.77 29.90 -32.53
N ARG A 68 -13.13 29.19 -31.47
CA ARG A 68 -14.22 29.55 -30.55
C ARG A 68 -13.96 30.87 -29.81
N HIS A 69 -12.71 31.23 -29.54
CA HIS A 69 -12.35 32.51 -28.93
C HIS A 69 -12.51 33.70 -29.87
N GLU A 70 -12.55 33.46 -31.22
CA GLU A 70 -12.93 34.51 -32.18
C GLU A 70 -14.42 34.78 -32.16
N TRP A 71 -15.23 33.76 -31.81
CA TRP A 71 -16.69 33.89 -31.72
C TRP A 71 -17.14 34.37 -30.34
N MET A 72 -16.41 34.06 -29.30
CA MET A 72 -16.70 34.46 -27.93
C MET A 72 -15.39 34.60 -27.10
N THR A 73 -15.01 35.84 -26.79
CA THR A 73 -13.76 36.15 -26.11
C THR A 73 -13.65 35.52 -24.72
N GLU A 74 -14.80 35.36 -24.04
CA GLU A 74 -14.87 34.83 -22.66
C GLU A 74 -15.01 33.30 -22.61
N TYR A 75 -14.87 32.61 -23.73
CA TYR A 75 -14.92 31.15 -23.81
C TYR A 75 -13.85 30.53 -22.91
N LYS A 76 -14.25 29.63 -22.00
CA LYS A 76 -13.38 28.94 -21.03
C LYS A 76 -12.61 29.88 -20.07
N ALA A 77 -13.02 31.17 -19.92
CA ALA A 77 -12.30 32.15 -19.08
C ALA A 77 -12.24 31.79 -17.60
N GLY A 78 -13.13 30.95 -17.10
CA GLY A 78 -13.20 30.53 -15.68
C GLY A 78 -12.36 29.31 -15.31
N ARG A 79 -11.60 28.74 -16.22
CA ARG A 79 -10.80 27.53 -15.94
C ARG A 79 -9.58 27.85 -15.07
N ALA A 80 -9.41 27.08 -13.99
CA ALA A 80 -8.24 27.19 -13.11
C ALA A 80 -6.93 26.85 -13.85
N PRO A 81 -5.81 27.49 -13.51
CA PRO A 81 -4.51 27.17 -14.11
C PRO A 81 -4.10 25.74 -13.77
N MET A 82 -3.42 25.08 -14.71
CA MET A 82 -2.88 23.74 -14.52
C MET A 82 -1.78 23.76 -13.44
N PRO A 83 -1.83 22.85 -12.44
CA PRO A 83 -0.77 22.72 -11.43
C PRO A 83 0.60 22.43 -12.07
N ASP A 84 1.67 22.97 -11.50
CA ASP A 84 3.03 22.77 -12.03
C ASP A 84 3.47 21.32 -11.93
N GLU A 85 3.06 20.62 -10.86
CA GLU A 85 3.30 19.20 -10.66
C GLU A 85 2.67 18.33 -11.77
N PHE A 86 1.56 18.79 -12.35
CA PHE A 86 0.95 18.11 -13.47
C PHE A 86 1.65 18.48 -14.77
N ARG A 87 1.95 19.76 -14.98
CA ARG A 87 2.55 20.27 -16.23
C ARG A 87 3.84 19.54 -16.57
N MET A 88 4.71 19.27 -15.59
CA MET A 88 5.97 18.56 -15.83
C MET A 88 5.79 17.11 -16.29
N GLN A 89 4.65 16.49 -16.01
CA GLN A 89 4.38 15.10 -16.39
C GLN A 89 3.90 14.95 -17.83
N ILE A 90 3.42 16.02 -18.48
CA ILE A 90 2.86 15.97 -19.85
C ILE A 90 3.92 15.52 -20.87
N ALA A 91 5.16 16.00 -20.73
CA ALA A 91 6.24 15.61 -21.64
C ALA A 91 6.50 14.09 -21.60
N TYR A 92 6.47 13.50 -20.41
CA TYR A 92 6.63 12.04 -20.24
C TYR A 92 5.43 11.24 -20.76
N ILE A 93 4.22 11.77 -20.63
CA ILE A 93 3.02 11.16 -21.24
C ILE A 93 3.14 11.13 -22.76
N LYS A 94 3.57 12.24 -23.37
CA LYS A 94 3.80 12.29 -24.83
C LYS A 94 4.94 11.36 -25.25
N GLN A 95 6.04 11.31 -24.50
CA GLN A 95 7.15 10.37 -24.71
C GLN A 95 6.70 8.90 -24.64
N TYR A 96 5.84 8.55 -23.68
CA TYR A 96 5.26 7.19 -23.61
C TYR A 96 4.50 6.84 -24.89
N LEU A 97 3.66 7.75 -25.42
CA LEU A 97 2.92 7.53 -26.67
C LEU A 97 3.85 7.36 -27.88
N GLU A 98 4.98 8.09 -27.91
CA GLU A 98 6.00 7.92 -28.95
C GLU A 98 6.67 6.56 -28.89
N ILE A 99 7.05 6.10 -27.68
CA ILE A 99 7.64 4.77 -27.44
C ILE A 99 6.66 3.66 -27.87
N MET A 100 5.38 3.82 -27.51
CA MET A 100 4.30 2.91 -27.90
C MET A 100 3.92 3.01 -29.39
N ARG A 101 4.51 3.94 -30.12
CA ARG A 101 4.18 4.26 -31.53
C ARG A 101 2.69 4.53 -31.77
N ILE A 102 2.03 5.08 -30.74
CA ILE A 102 0.64 5.54 -30.82
C ILE A 102 0.65 6.93 -31.43
N LYS A 103 -0.18 7.13 -32.46
CA LYS A 103 -0.27 8.45 -33.10
C LYS A 103 -0.86 9.45 -32.11
N GLN A 104 -0.14 10.53 -31.89
CA GLN A 104 -0.61 11.71 -31.17
C GLN A 104 -0.72 12.87 -32.14
N TYR A 105 -1.73 13.71 -31.95
CA TYR A 105 -1.97 14.84 -32.84
C TYR A 105 -2.56 16.02 -32.11
N GLU A 106 -2.09 17.20 -32.45
CA GLU A 106 -2.61 18.49 -32.01
C GLU A 106 -2.53 19.48 -33.18
N GLN A 107 -3.48 20.39 -33.31
CA GLN A 107 -3.50 21.39 -34.36
C GLN A 107 -3.93 22.74 -33.80
N SER A 108 -3.15 23.80 -34.12
CA SER A 108 -3.47 25.18 -33.72
C SER A 108 -4.86 25.57 -34.17
N LEU A 109 -5.57 26.36 -33.34
CA LEU A 109 -6.93 26.86 -33.54
C LEU A 109 -8.05 25.82 -33.31
N TYR A 110 -7.76 24.53 -33.29
CA TYR A 110 -8.75 23.47 -33.08
C TYR A 110 -8.54 22.78 -31.74
N GLU A 111 -9.63 22.29 -31.17
CA GLU A 111 -9.61 21.54 -29.91
C GLU A 111 -9.47 20.03 -30.20
N ALA A 112 -9.07 19.26 -29.20
CA ALA A 112 -8.98 17.79 -29.29
C ALA A 112 -10.30 17.17 -29.79
N ASP A 113 -11.43 17.72 -29.34
CA ASP A 113 -12.77 17.28 -29.72
C ASP A 113 -13.04 17.44 -31.25
N ASP A 114 -12.56 18.55 -31.85
CA ASP A 114 -12.68 18.79 -33.29
C ASP A 114 -11.86 17.77 -34.07
N ILE A 115 -10.63 17.49 -33.60
CA ILE A 115 -9.76 16.47 -34.20
C ILE A 115 -10.43 15.10 -34.13
N ILE A 116 -10.97 14.74 -32.97
CA ILE A 116 -11.70 13.46 -32.74
C ILE A 116 -12.93 13.42 -33.66
N GLY A 117 -13.72 14.50 -33.73
CA GLY A 117 -14.91 14.57 -34.55
C GLY A 117 -14.62 14.38 -36.04
N THR A 118 -13.57 15.05 -36.55
CA THR A 118 -13.12 14.91 -37.93
C THR A 118 -12.59 13.52 -38.25
N MET A 119 -11.78 12.94 -37.33
CA MET A 119 -11.23 11.60 -37.53
C MET A 119 -12.28 10.50 -37.36
N ALA A 120 -13.28 10.69 -36.47
CA ALA A 120 -14.41 9.78 -36.37
C ALA A 120 -15.19 9.70 -37.70
N LYS A 121 -15.49 10.87 -38.30
CA LYS A 121 -16.13 10.91 -39.63
C LYS A 121 -15.31 10.20 -40.71
N LYS A 122 -13.99 10.50 -40.80
CA LYS A 122 -13.09 9.81 -41.76
C LYS A 122 -13.01 8.32 -41.51
N GLY A 123 -13.04 7.88 -40.25
CA GLY A 123 -13.02 6.45 -39.85
C GLY A 123 -14.31 5.73 -40.29
N GLU A 124 -15.48 6.34 -40.05
CA GLU A 124 -16.77 5.83 -40.51
C GLU A 124 -16.81 5.68 -42.02
N GLU A 125 -16.36 6.71 -42.75
CA GLU A 125 -16.28 6.71 -44.24
C GLU A 125 -15.33 5.62 -44.77
N ALA A 126 -14.25 5.29 -44.00
CA ALA A 126 -13.31 4.23 -44.31
C ALA A 126 -13.79 2.83 -43.83
N GLY A 127 -15.00 2.71 -43.29
CA GLY A 127 -15.61 1.45 -42.87
C GLY A 127 -15.15 0.91 -41.52
N TYR A 128 -14.65 1.77 -40.63
CA TYR A 128 -14.33 1.41 -39.25
C TYR A 128 -15.55 1.54 -38.33
N HIS A 129 -15.59 0.71 -37.28
CA HIS A 129 -16.28 1.03 -36.05
C HIS A 129 -15.37 1.93 -35.23
N VAL A 130 -15.87 3.05 -34.77
CA VAL A 130 -15.09 4.06 -34.03
C VAL A 130 -15.49 4.03 -32.57
N ASP A 131 -14.49 3.84 -31.68
CA ASP A 131 -14.64 3.91 -30.25
C ASP A 131 -13.94 5.16 -29.71
N ILE A 132 -14.71 6.08 -29.11
CA ILE A 132 -14.21 7.34 -28.57
C ILE A 132 -14.14 7.22 -27.04
N TYR A 133 -12.98 7.47 -26.48
CA TYR A 133 -12.75 7.42 -25.02
C TYR A 133 -12.47 8.83 -24.48
N SER A 134 -13.33 9.30 -23.58
CA SER A 134 -13.20 10.60 -22.91
C SER A 134 -13.94 10.60 -21.56
N SER A 135 -13.74 11.64 -20.76
CA SER A 135 -14.62 12.00 -19.63
C SER A 135 -15.55 13.16 -19.98
N ASP A 136 -15.41 13.72 -21.17
CA ASP A 136 -16.22 14.86 -21.63
C ASP A 136 -17.50 14.38 -22.31
N LYS A 137 -18.64 14.88 -21.81
CA LYS A 137 -19.95 14.56 -22.37
C LYS A 137 -20.20 15.22 -23.71
N ASP A 138 -19.43 16.24 -24.08
CA ASP A 138 -19.64 16.95 -25.34
C ASP A 138 -19.41 16.06 -26.53
N LEU A 139 -18.55 15.04 -26.39
CA LEU A 139 -18.33 14.01 -27.42
C LEU A 139 -19.53 13.10 -27.65
N LEU A 140 -20.60 13.14 -26.83
CA LEU A 140 -21.84 12.40 -27.08
C LEU A 140 -22.54 12.85 -28.37
N GLN A 141 -22.25 14.03 -28.89
CA GLN A 141 -22.76 14.49 -30.19
C GLN A 141 -22.15 13.72 -31.38
N LEU A 142 -21.09 12.96 -31.16
CA LEU A 142 -20.41 12.17 -32.20
C LEU A 142 -20.95 10.73 -32.31
N ILE A 143 -21.90 10.34 -31.45
CA ILE A 143 -22.56 9.03 -31.50
C ILE A 143 -23.21 8.83 -32.89
N SER A 144 -23.04 7.63 -33.42
CA SER A 144 -23.68 7.18 -34.68
C SER A 144 -23.87 5.66 -34.64
N PRO A 145 -24.52 5.05 -35.63
CA PRO A 145 -24.57 3.60 -35.74
C PRO A 145 -23.19 2.91 -35.83
N ASN A 146 -22.15 3.65 -36.23
CA ASN A 146 -20.79 3.17 -36.36
C ASN A 146 -19.79 3.80 -35.35
N THR A 147 -20.27 4.70 -34.47
CA THR A 147 -19.44 5.36 -33.46
C THR A 147 -20.04 5.19 -32.07
N THR A 148 -19.29 4.57 -31.18
CA THR A 148 -19.62 4.43 -29.74
C THR A 148 -18.77 5.38 -28.90
N VAL A 149 -19.38 6.08 -27.97
CA VAL A 149 -18.68 6.96 -27.02
C VAL A 149 -18.63 6.30 -25.65
N HIS A 150 -17.42 6.06 -25.14
CA HIS A 150 -17.13 5.48 -23.84
C HIS A 150 -16.78 6.60 -22.85
N LEU A 151 -17.74 6.96 -22.00
CA LEU A 151 -17.48 7.95 -20.95
C LEU A 151 -16.89 7.29 -19.69
N THR A 152 -15.72 7.74 -19.29
CA THR A 152 -15.06 7.23 -18.08
C THR A 152 -15.72 7.79 -16.82
N LYS A 153 -16.18 6.92 -15.90
CA LYS A 153 -16.73 7.30 -14.58
C LYS A 153 -15.68 7.25 -13.48
N LYS A 154 -15.00 6.10 -13.33
CA LYS A 154 -13.99 5.89 -12.29
C LYS A 154 -12.84 5.05 -12.87
N GLY A 155 -11.73 5.70 -13.20
CA GLY A 155 -10.63 5.05 -13.94
C GLY A 155 -11.04 4.66 -15.35
N MET A 156 -10.47 3.59 -15.90
CA MET A 156 -10.82 3.00 -17.20
C MET A 156 -11.62 1.69 -17.09
N THR A 157 -11.91 1.25 -15.87
CA THR A 157 -12.66 0.01 -15.63
C THR A 157 -14.15 0.24 -15.41
N ASP A 158 -14.55 1.48 -15.13
CA ASP A 158 -15.94 1.89 -14.95
C ASP A 158 -16.31 2.87 -16.08
N LEU A 159 -16.74 2.30 -17.20
CA LEU A 159 -17.14 3.01 -18.41
C LEU A 159 -18.64 3.02 -18.54
N GLU A 160 -19.18 4.08 -19.11
CA GLU A 160 -20.56 4.17 -19.54
C GLU A 160 -20.57 4.28 -21.06
N ASP A 161 -21.09 3.25 -21.73
CA ASP A 161 -21.07 3.14 -23.18
C ASP A 161 -22.32 3.75 -23.78
N TYR A 162 -22.12 4.68 -24.71
CA TYR A 162 -23.18 5.37 -25.39
C TYR A 162 -23.21 5.01 -26.89
N THR A 163 -24.23 4.24 -27.26
CA THR A 163 -24.71 3.99 -28.61
C THR A 163 -25.96 4.83 -28.85
N PRO A 164 -26.51 4.90 -30.09
CA PRO A 164 -27.82 5.54 -30.32
C PRO A 164 -28.91 5.04 -29.37
N ASP A 165 -28.95 3.74 -29.08
CA ASP A 165 -29.99 3.12 -28.22
C ASP A 165 -29.81 3.47 -26.77
N THR A 166 -28.59 3.30 -26.19
CA THR A 166 -28.33 3.62 -24.77
C THR A 166 -28.41 5.12 -24.50
N PHE A 167 -28.07 5.94 -25.49
CA PHE A 167 -28.31 7.38 -25.40
C PHE A 167 -29.80 7.70 -25.32
N TYR A 168 -30.61 7.10 -26.20
CA TYR A 168 -32.07 7.32 -26.17
C TYR A 168 -32.72 6.82 -24.90
N GLU A 169 -32.29 5.65 -24.41
CA GLU A 169 -32.79 5.12 -23.12
C GLU A 169 -32.55 6.11 -21.95
N LYS A 170 -31.42 6.78 -21.95
CA LYS A 170 -31.05 7.70 -20.86
C LYS A 170 -31.64 9.10 -20.99
N TYR A 171 -31.58 9.67 -22.17
CA TYR A 171 -31.99 11.07 -22.40
C TYR A 171 -33.40 11.21 -22.98
N GLN A 172 -34.00 10.15 -23.51
CA GLN A 172 -35.32 10.14 -24.13
C GLN A 172 -35.44 11.13 -25.31
N ILE A 173 -34.31 11.48 -25.95
CA ILE A 173 -34.18 12.26 -27.17
C ILE A 173 -33.16 11.57 -28.09
N GLN A 174 -33.14 11.92 -29.40
CA GLN A 174 -32.15 11.39 -30.31
C GLN A 174 -30.77 11.99 -30.06
N TYR A 175 -29.71 11.22 -30.25
CA TYR A 175 -28.33 11.72 -30.11
C TYR A 175 -28.03 12.94 -30.96
N THR A 176 -28.66 13.09 -32.14
CA THR A 176 -28.57 14.24 -33.03
C THR A 176 -29.10 15.53 -32.39
N GLN A 177 -29.94 15.44 -31.35
CA GLN A 177 -30.49 16.58 -30.63
C GLN A 177 -29.59 17.04 -29.45
N PHE A 178 -28.46 16.36 -29.21
CA PHE A 178 -27.62 16.63 -28.07
C PHE A 178 -26.99 18.03 -28.10
N VAL A 179 -26.61 18.53 -29.27
CA VAL A 179 -26.07 19.90 -29.41
C VAL A 179 -27.14 20.95 -29.09
N ASP A 180 -28.38 20.73 -29.51
CA ASP A 180 -29.50 21.61 -29.18
C ASP A 180 -29.83 21.57 -27.67
N LEU A 181 -29.74 20.39 -27.06
CA LEU A 181 -29.84 20.27 -25.60
C LEU A 181 -28.79 21.12 -24.87
N LYS A 182 -27.51 21.04 -25.28
CA LYS A 182 -26.43 21.84 -24.75
C LYS A 182 -26.63 23.34 -24.99
N ALA A 183 -27.07 23.71 -26.15
CA ALA A 183 -27.36 25.09 -26.52
C ALA A 183 -28.43 25.74 -25.64
N MET A 184 -29.49 24.99 -25.28
CA MET A 184 -30.57 25.46 -24.42
C MET A 184 -30.16 25.55 -22.95
N MET A 185 -29.47 24.50 -22.42
CA MET A 185 -29.14 24.45 -20.99
C MET A 185 -27.86 25.26 -20.66
N GLY A 186 -27.02 25.52 -21.64
CA GLY A 186 -25.69 26.10 -21.45
C GLY A 186 -24.69 25.15 -20.83
N ASP A 187 -23.46 25.62 -20.68
CA ASP A 187 -22.38 24.90 -19.99
C ASP A 187 -21.53 25.86 -19.16
N LYS A 188 -21.54 25.66 -17.84
CA LYS A 188 -20.78 26.49 -16.90
C LYS A 188 -19.27 26.29 -17.01
N SER A 189 -18.82 25.09 -17.42
CA SER A 189 -17.40 24.77 -17.54
C SER A 189 -16.76 25.51 -18.71
N ASP A 190 -17.53 25.77 -19.77
CA ASP A 190 -17.11 26.44 -20.98
C ASP A 190 -17.60 27.91 -21.05
N ASN A 191 -18.23 28.36 -19.96
CA ASN A 191 -18.79 29.69 -19.85
C ASN A 191 -19.88 29.97 -20.92
N LEU A 192 -20.69 28.94 -21.24
CA LEU A 192 -21.82 29.05 -22.15
C LEU A 192 -23.11 29.29 -21.37
N PRO A 193 -23.78 30.45 -21.51
CA PRO A 193 -24.87 30.81 -20.59
C PRO A 193 -26.19 30.06 -20.86
N GLY A 194 -26.44 29.54 -22.08
CA GLY A 194 -27.69 28.91 -22.42
C GLY A 194 -28.91 29.85 -22.32
N ILE A 195 -30.10 29.27 -22.13
CA ILE A 195 -31.33 30.05 -21.88
C ILE A 195 -31.54 30.08 -20.35
N PRO A 196 -31.57 31.24 -19.69
CA PRO A 196 -31.69 31.34 -18.22
C PRO A 196 -32.93 30.64 -17.69
N GLY A 197 -32.71 29.63 -16.80
CA GLY A 197 -33.77 28.84 -16.18
C GLY A 197 -34.32 27.70 -17.04
N ILE A 198 -33.75 27.41 -18.18
CA ILE A 198 -33.97 26.20 -18.96
C ILE A 198 -32.80 25.23 -18.68
N GLY A 199 -32.98 24.34 -17.72
CA GLY A 199 -32.04 23.26 -17.43
C GLY A 199 -32.37 21.99 -18.22
N GLU A 200 -31.54 20.96 -18.07
CA GLU A 200 -31.60 19.67 -18.81
C GLU A 200 -33.02 19.11 -18.94
N LYS A 201 -33.75 18.97 -17.84
CA LYS A 201 -35.11 18.39 -17.86
C LYS A 201 -36.11 19.19 -18.71
N LYS A 202 -36.02 20.53 -18.72
CA LYS A 202 -36.90 21.38 -19.49
C LYS A 202 -36.50 21.38 -20.95
N ALA A 203 -35.21 21.45 -21.23
CA ALA A 203 -34.68 21.39 -22.60
C ALA A 203 -35.04 20.06 -23.27
N ILE A 204 -34.87 18.92 -22.59
CA ILE A 204 -35.31 17.60 -23.06
C ILE A 204 -36.82 17.61 -23.42
N LYS A 205 -37.67 18.14 -22.55
CA LYS A 205 -39.13 18.21 -22.79
C LYS A 205 -39.47 19.00 -24.04
N TYR A 206 -38.80 20.14 -24.27
CA TYR A 206 -39.04 20.94 -25.49
C TYR A 206 -38.51 20.23 -26.76
N LEU A 207 -37.33 19.57 -26.67
CA LEU A 207 -36.78 18.81 -27.81
C LEU A 207 -37.63 17.58 -28.15
N GLN A 208 -38.26 16.95 -27.17
CA GLN A 208 -39.24 15.87 -27.42
C GLN A 208 -40.48 16.33 -28.17
N VAL A 209 -40.93 17.58 -27.92
CA VAL A 209 -42.13 18.12 -28.54
C VAL A 209 -41.86 18.71 -29.91
N TYR A 210 -40.80 19.52 -30.04
CA TYR A 210 -40.51 20.31 -31.24
C TYR A 210 -39.38 19.75 -32.11
N GLY A 211 -38.60 18.82 -31.59
CA GLY A 211 -37.54 18.15 -32.35
C GLY A 211 -36.19 18.88 -32.30
N THR A 212 -36.11 20.11 -32.74
CA THR A 212 -34.87 20.89 -32.82
C THR A 212 -34.99 22.26 -32.17
N LEU A 213 -33.84 22.89 -31.87
CA LEU A 213 -33.82 24.28 -31.38
C LEU A 213 -34.46 25.24 -32.35
N ASP A 214 -34.28 25.04 -33.67
CA ASP A 214 -34.87 25.91 -34.68
C ASP A 214 -36.39 25.82 -34.66
N GLU A 215 -36.95 24.63 -34.52
CA GLU A 215 -38.41 24.44 -34.38
C GLU A 215 -38.95 25.00 -33.06
N ILE A 216 -38.17 24.90 -31.97
CA ILE A 216 -38.54 25.53 -30.69
C ILE A 216 -38.61 27.04 -30.84
N ILE A 217 -37.68 27.64 -31.57
CA ILE A 217 -37.65 29.09 -31.87
C ILE A 217 -38.80 29.45 -32.81
N ALA A 218 -39.08 28.67 -33.85
CA ALA A 218 -40.18 28.91 -34.75
C ALA A 218 -41.55 28.90 -34.05
N HIS A 219 -41.72 28.02 -33.03
CA HIS A 219 -42.94 27.88 -32.28
C HIS A 219 -42.94 28.60 -30.90
N GLN A 220 -41.99 29.54 -30.70
CA GLN A 220 -41.82 30.24 -29.43
C GLN A 220 -43.08 30.97 -28.94
N ASP A 221 -43.98 31.37 -29.84
CA ASP A 221 -45.25 32.01 -29.49
C ASP A 221 -46.27 31.05 -28.92
N GLU A 222 -46.16 29.76 -29.16
CA GLU A 222 -47.03 28.72 -28.66
C GLU A 222 -46.62 28.28 -27.24
N ILE A 223 -45.36 28.55 -26.84
CA ILE A 223 -44.86 28.16 -25.53
C ILE A 223 -45.35 29.14 -24.47
N LYS A 224 -46.33 28.70 -23.67
CA LYS A 224 -46.96 29.52 -22.63
C LYS A 224 -46.09 29.65 -21.37
N GLY A 225 -46.29 30.80 -20.68
CA GLY A 225 -45.64 31.04 -19.37
C GLY A 225 -44.23 31.59 -19.43
N ALA A 226 -43.54 31.57 -18.31
CA ALA A 226 -42.23 32.20 -18.12
C ALA A 226 -41.14 31.63 -19.05
N ASP A 227 -41.26 30.38 -19.45
CA ASP A 227 -40.25 29.71 -20.29
C ASP A 227 -40.35 30.22 -21.74
N GLY A 228 -41.56 30.45 -22.30
CA GLY A 228 -41.76 31.04 -23.61
C GLY A 228 -41.18 32.45 -23.73
N VAL A 229 -41.36 33.27 -22.66
CA VAL A 229 -40.80 34.63 -22.59
C VAL A 229 -39.26 34.53 -22.62
N LYS A 230 -38.65 33.65 -21.87
CA LYS A 230 -37.20 33.47 -21.80
C LYS A 230 -36.60 32.97 -23.12
N ILE A 231 -37.30 32.06 -23.80
CA ILE A 231 -36.85 31.56 -25.11
C ILE A 231 -36.85 32.72 -26.11
N LYS A 232 -37.89 33.55 -26.10
CA LYS A 232 -37.96 34.76 -26.96
C LYS A 232 -36.89 35.79 -26.65
N GLU A 233 -36.56 36.00 -25.40
CA GLU A 233 -35.54 36.97 -24.99
C GLU A 233 -34.11 36.48 -25.22
N HIS A 234 -33.87 35.17 -25.26
CA HIS A 234 -32.52 34.57 -25.27
C HIS A 234 -32.27 33.62 -26.45
N TYR A 235 -33.09 33.57 -27.49
CA TYR A 235 -32.89 32.64 -28.62
C TYR A 235 -31.57 32.87 -29.36
N GLU A 236 -31.16 34.14 -29.57
CA GLU A 236 -29.86 34.46 -30.20
C GLU A 236 -28.70 33.93 -29.39
N GLN A 237 -28.78 34.04 -28.07
CA GLN A 237 -27.80 33.47 -27.15
C GLN A 237 -27.76 31.93 -27.26
N ALA A 238 -28.91 31.27 -27.37
CA ALA A 238 -28.96 29.82 -27.58
C ALA A 238 -28.36 29.38 -28.94
N ILE A 239 -28.61 30.17 -30.02
CA ILE A 239 -27.99 29.92 -31.31
C ILE A 239 -26.47 30.06 -31.24
N LEU A 240 -25.96 31.10 -30.52
CA LEU A 240 -24.53 31.26 -30.28
C LEU A 240 -23.97 30.07 -29.45
N CYS A 241 -24.66 29.68 -28.41
CA CYS A 241 -24.26 28.50 -27.60
C CYS A 241 -24.23 27.22 -28.43
N ARG A 242 -25.21 27.00 -29.32
CA ARG A 242 -25.19 25.87 -30.26
C ARG A 242 -23.95 25.89 -31.14
N LYS A 243 -23.65 27.06 -31.77
CA LYS A 243 -22.44 27.21 -32.59
C LYS A 243 -21.17 26.92 -31.81
N MET A 244 -21.08 27.38 -30.57
CA MET A 244 -19.93 27.18 -29.67
C MET A 244 -19.78 25.73 -29.25
N ALA A 245 -20.88 25.07 -28.91
CA ALA A 245 -20.89 23.67 -28.42
C ALA A 245 -20.73 22.63 -29.54
N THR A 246 -20.92 23.05 -30.83
CA THR A 246 -20.80 22.13 -31.95
C THR A 246 -19.35 21.77 -32.21
N ILE A 247 -19.05 20.46 -32.23
CA ILE A 247 -17.76 19.91 -32.62
C ILE A 247 -17.62 19.99 -34.13
N LEU A 248 -16.50 20.55 -34.58
CA LEU A 248 -16.20 20.67 -36.01
C LEU A 248 -15.74 19.31 -36.56
N ARG A 249 -16.49 18.78 -37.52
CA ARG A 249 -16.22 17.46 -38.13
C ARG A 249 -15.61 17.54 -39.53
N GLU A 250 -15.41 18.75 -40.01
CA GLU A 250 -14.90 19.05 -41.37
C GLU A 250 -13.99 20.28 -41.31
N PHE A 251 -12.71 20.05 -41.14
CA PHE A 251 -11.68 21.07 -41.32
C PHE A 251 -10.45 20.43 -41.97
N ASP A 252 -9.55 21.25 -42.49
CA ASP A 252 -8.31 20.75 -43.08
C ASP A 252 -7.37 20.19 -42.02
N ILE A 253 -7.27 18.86 -41.96
CA ILE A 253 -6.42 18.13 -41.02
C ILE A 253 -5.40 17.33 -41.82
N ASN A 254 -4.12 17.58 -41.54
CA ASN A 254 -3.01 16.86 -42.18
C ASN A 254 -2.80 15.50 -41.50
N LEU A 255 -3.85 14.67 -41.49
CA LEU A 255 -3.89 13.35 -40.89
C LEU A 255 -4.81 12.43 -41.69
N THR A 256 -4.33 11.26 -42.06
CA THR A 256 -5.08 10.21 -42.75
C THR A 256 -5.44 9.07 -41.77
N VAL A 257 -6.38 8.19 -42.17
CA VAL A 257 -6.74 7.00 -41.39
C VAL A 257 -5.56 6.01 -41.29
N GLU A 258 -4.77 5.93 -42.36
CA GLU A 258 -3.59 5.07 -42.46
C GLU A 258 -2.48 5.46 -41.47
N ASP A 259 -2.36 6.75 -41.12
CA ASP A 259 -1.39 7.25 -40.16
C ASP A 259 -1.64 6.68 -38.75
N LEU A 260 -2.87 6.26 -38.45
CA LEU A 260 -3.33 5.73 -37.16
C LEU A 260 -3.14 4.23 -37.02
N ASN A 261 -2.74 3.53 -38.08
CA ASN A 261 -2.59 2.10 -38.08
C ASN A 261 -1.70 1.64 -36.91
N LYS A 262 -2.11 0.57 -36.24
CA LYS A 262 -1.36 -0.07 -35.16
C LYS A 262 0.07 -0.42 -35.60
N LYS A 263 1.04 -0.05 -34.80
CA LYS A 263 2.46 -0.32 -35.01
C LYS A 263 3.02 -1.05 -33.79
N GLU A 264 4.00 -1.92 -34.02
CA GLU A 264 4.76 -2.54 -32.94
C GLU A 264 5.55 -1.48 -32.16
N TYR A 265 5.46 -1.51 -30.83
CA TYR A 265 6.16 -0.57 -29.98
C TYR A 265 7.62 -0.98 -29.73
N ASP A 266 8.44 -0.04 -29.29
CA ASP A 266 9.84 -0.25 -28.95
C ASP A 266 9.94 -0.71 -27.48
N ARG A 267 10.06 -2.03 -27.31
CA ARG A 267 10.06 -2.68 -26.01
C ARG A 267 11.21 -2.23 -25.11
N ASP A 268 12.41 -2.11 -25.67
CA ASP A 268 13.61 -1.77 -24.88
C ASP A 268 13.53 -0.33 -24.38
N LYS A 269 13.04 0.57 -25.24
CA LYS A 269 12.76 1.95 -24.83
C LYS A 269 11.66 2.02 -23.77
N LEU A 270 10.63 1.18 -23.88
CA LEU A 270 9.55 1.13 -22.88
C LEU A 270 10.06 0.64 -21.52
N ILE A 271 10.90 -0.38 -21.52
CA ILE A 271 11.58 -0.87 -20.30
C ILE A 271 12.44 0.23 -19.69
N SER A 272 13.28 0.89 -20.50
CA SER A 272 14.15 1.98 -20.03
C SER A 272 13.33 3.15 -19.48
N PHE A 273 12.22 3.49 -20.13
CA PHE A 273 11.29 4.52 -19.68
C PHE A 273 10.64 4.19 -18.33
N TYR A 274 10.19 2.94 -18.15
CA TYR A 274 9.61 2.51 -16.87
C TYR A 274 10.65 2.40 -15.75
N GLN A 275 11.90 2.05 -16.09
CA GLN A 275 13.03 2.05 -15.13
C GLN A 275 13.35 3.49 -14.67
N GLU A 276 13.43 4.44 -15.61
CA GLU A 276 13.69 5.84 -15.31
C GLU A 276 12.61 6.44 -14.38
N LEU A 277 11.36 6.06 -14.60
CA LEU A 277 10.22 6.51 -13.79
C LEU A 277 9.95 5.66 -12.55
N GLU A 278 10.71 4.57 -12.34
CA GLU A 278 10.58 3.63 -11.23
C GLU A 278 9.20 2.92 -11.18
N PHE A 279 8.62 2.64 -12.35
CA PHE A 279 7.33 1.97 -12.49
C PHE A 279 7.44 0.45 -12.36
N LYS A 280 7.77 -0.03 -11.17
CA LYS A 280 8.04 -1.44 -10.86
C LYS A 280 6.91 -2.39 -11.31
N SER A 281 5.64 -2.02 -11.07
CA SER A 281 4.49 -2.85 -11.45
C SER A 281 4.34 -2.96 -12.97
N LEU A 282 4.58 -1.87 -13.72
CA LEU A 282 4.50 -1.87 -15.18
C LEU A 282 5.66 -2.63 -15.83
N LEU A 283 6.84 -2.61 -15.21
CA LEU A 283 7.98 -3.46 -15.62
C LEU A 283 7.63 -4.94 -15.49
N LYS A 284 6.95 -5.31 -14.39
CA LYS A 284 6.43 -6.68 -14.22
C LYS A 284 5.45 -7.03 -15.34
N ASP A 285 4.47 -6.15 -15.63
CA ASP A 285 3.46 -6.40 -16.67
C ASP A 285 4.08 -6.62 -18.07
N ILE A 286 5.15 -5.90 -18.43
CA ILE A 286 5.90 -6.14 -19.68
C ILE A 286 6.58 -7.51 -19.68
N ALA A 287 7.17 -7.89 -18.56
CA ALA A 287 7.81 -9.18 -18.41
C ALA A 287 6.82 -10.35 -18.62
N TYR A 288 5.53 -10.14 -18.26
CA TYR A 288 4.48 -11.16 -18.43
C TYR A 288 3.92 -11.25 -19.86
N SER A 289 3.82 -10.14 -20.58
CA SER A 289 3.17 -10.11 -21.89
C SER A 289 3.97 -10.77 -23.02
N SER A 290 5.26 -10.97 -22.80
CA SER A 290 6.14 -11.64 -23.72
C SER A 290 6.26 -13.12 -23.40
N GLY A 291 5.42 -14.00 -23.81
CA GLY A 291 5.63 -15.48 -23.70
C GLY A 291 7.00 -15.99 -24.21
N GLU A 292 7.95 -15.10 -24.48
CA GLU A 292 9.35 -15.34 -24.75
C GLU A 292 10.15 -15.31 -23.44
N ILE A 293 10.18 -16.47 -22.78
CA ILE A 293 11.10 -16.73 -21.67
C ILE A 293 12.52 -16.50 -22.18
N ALA A 294 13.18 -15.45 -21.68
CA ALA A 294 14.62 -15.30 -21.55
C ALA A 294 15.49 -15.70 -22.74
N LYS A 295 15.35 -15.07 -23.92
CA LYS A 295 16.36 -15.27 -24.99
C LYS A 295 17.61 -14.37 -24.86
N ASP A 296 17.60 -13.33 -23.98
CA ASP A 296 18.67 -12.32 -23.94
C ASP A 296 19.40 -12.18 -22.58
N THR A 297 19.16 -13.03 -21.59
CA THR A 297 20.01 -13.03 -20.39
C THR A 297 21.28 -13.83 -20.68
N LYS A 298 22.48 -13.28 -20.40
CA LYS A 298 23.73 -14.03 -20.45
C LYS A 298 23.58 -15.36 -19.73
N LYS A 299 23.85 -16.49 -20.40
CA LYS A 299 23.87 -17.79 -19.74
C LYS A 299 24.97 -17.77 -18.69
N THR A 300 24.61 -18.11 -17.46
CA THR A 300 25.58 -18.32 -16.39
C THR A 300 26.10 -19.77 -16.49
N GLU A 301 27.41 -19.94 -16.52
CA GLU A 301 28.00 -21.26 -16.40
C GLU A 301 27.81 -21.80 -15.00
N TYR A 302 27.26 -22.98 -14.89
CA TYR A 302 27.05 -23.69 -13.61
C TYR A 302 27.33 -25.19 -13.79
N GLU A 303 27.70 -25.83 -12.70
CA GLU A 303 27.86 -27.29 -12.59
C GLU A 303 26.75 -27.86 -11.71
N VAL A 304 26.06 -28.89 -12.19
CA VAL A 304 25.13 -29.68 -11.35
C VAL A 304 25.89 -30.76 -10.62
N VAL A 305 25.91 -30.69 -9.30
CA VAL A 305 26.65 -31.63 -8.47
C VAL A 305 25.78 -32.87 -8.20
N ASN A 306 26.17 -33.98 -8.83
CA ASN A 306 25.49 -35.26 -8.72
C ASN A 306 26.26 -36.31 -7.90
N GLU A 307 27.51 -36.02 -7.52
CA GLU A 307 28.38 -36.93 -6.79
C GLU A 307 28.85 -36.33 -5.47
N VAL A 308 28.76 -37.09 -4.39
CA VAL A 308 29.17 -36.66 -3.04
C VAL A 308 30.67 -36.30 -2.99
N ILE A 309 31.50 -37.00 -3.74
CA ILE A 309 32.96 -36.76 -3.76
C ILE A 309 33.27 -35.33 -4.25
N ARG A 310 32.48 -34.82 -5.18
CA ARG A 310 32.65 -33.47 -5.74
C ARG A 310 32.41 -32.38 -4.70
N LEU A 311 31.55 -32.62 -3.70
CA LEU A 311 31.29 -31.67 -2.65
C LEU A 311 32.54 -31.31 -1.85
N LYS A 312 33.41 -32.26 -1.55
CA LYS A 312 34.68 -31.98 -0.82
C LYS A 312 35.57 -30.93 -1.50
N GLU A 313 35.52 -30.87 -2.81
CA GLU A 313 36.37 -29.96 -3.59
C GLU A 313 35.79 -28.55 -3.65
N ILE A 314 34.45 -28.43 -3.63
CA ILE A 314 33.74 -27.16 -3.87
C ILE A 314 33.26 -26.46 -2.62
N LEU A 315 33.18 -27.14 -1.47
CA LEU A 315 32.72 -26.53 -0.21
C LEU A 315 33.84 -25.70 0.42
N LEU A 316 33.87 -24.43 0.10
CA LEU A 316 34.90 -23.50 0.53
C LEU A 316 34.30 -22.41 1.45
N PRO A 317 35.12 -21.87 2.40
CA PRO A 317 34.78 -20.62 3.09
C PRO A 317 34.47 -19.47 2.11
N TYR A 318 33.72 -18.48 2.55
CA TYR A 318 33.31 -17.32 1.73
C TYR A 318 32.43 -17.70 0.52
N SER A 319 31.70 -18.80 0.60
CA SER A 319 30.68 -19.18 -0.38
C SER A 319 29.39 -18.43 -0.17
N ALA A 320 28.70 -18.09 -1.28
CA ALA A 320 27.32 -17.61 -1.27
C ALA A 320 26.36 -18.78 -1.49
N LEU A 321 25.29 -18.80 -0.73
CA LEU A 321 24.26 -19.85 -0.73
C LEU A 321 22.89 -19.30 -1.07
N ILE A 322 22.12 -20.04 -1.85
CA ILE A 322 20.70 -19.83 -2.11
C ILE A 322 19.95 -21.12 -1.82
N PHE A 323 18.92 -21.05 -0.97
CA PHE A 323 18.00 -22.14 -0.70
C PHE A 323 16.68 -21.87 -1.43
N GLU A 324 16.47 -22.48 -2.57
CA GLU A 324 15.33 -22.18 -3.43
C GLU A 324 14.12 -23.03 -3.08
N THR A 325 12.95 -22.38 -2.92
CA THR A 325 11.67 -23.06 -2.68
C THR A 325 10.62 -22.59 -3.68
N PHE A 326 9.60 -23.42 -3.93
CA PHE A 326 8.54 -23.10 -4.87
C PHE A 326 7.58 -22.03 -4.35
N ASP A 327 7.20 -22.08 -3.07
CA ASP A 327 6.24 -21.17 -2.47
C ASP A 327 6.90 -20.19 -1.49
N TYR A 328 6.23 -19.05 -1.28
CA TYR A 328 6.62 -18.06 -0.30
C TYR A 328 6.63 -18.65 1.13
N ASN A 329 5.60 -19.43 1.48
CA ASN A 329 5.53 -20.08 2.79
C ASN A 329 6.46 -21.31 2.81
N TYR A 330 7.68 -21.09 3.27
CA TYR A 330 8.73 -22.10 3.36
C TYR A 330 8.51 -23.13 4.46
N HIS A 331 7.54 -22.94 5.37
CA HIS A 331 7.14 -23.98 6.33
C HIS A 331 6.45 -25.15 5.64
N LYS A 332 5.80 -24.90 4.50
CA LYS A 332 5.01 -25.89 3.73
C LYS A 332 5.64 -26.25 2.39
N SER A 333 6.61 -25.45 1.92
CA SER A 333 7.19 -25.61 0.58
C SER A 333 8.43 -26.51 0.58
N PRO A 334 8.60 -27.38 -0.43
CA PRO A 334 9.82 -28.18 -0.57
C PRO A 334 11.01 -27.32 -0.97
N LEU A 335 12.21 -27.70 -0.49
CA LEU A 335 13.47 -27.20 -1.00
C LEU A 335 13.72 -27.79 -2.37
N LEU A 336 13.85 -26.95 -3.41
CA LEU A 336 14.03 -27.37 -4.80
C LEU A 336 15.49 -27.66 -5.14
N ALA A 337 16.40 -26.76 -4.73
CA ALA A 337 17.83 -26.90 -4.92
C ALA A 337 18.58 -25.96 -4.00
N ILE A 338 19.87 -26.20 -3.81
CA ILE A 338 20.83 -25.32 -3.15
C ILE A 338 21.80 -24.79 -4.19
N GLY A 339 21.79 -23.48 -4.42
CA GLY A 339 22.79 -22.80 -5.23
C GLY A 339 24.01 -22.43 -4.38
N LEU A 340 25.19 -22.73 -4.86
CA LEU A 340 26.46 -22.37 -4.22
C LEU A 340 27.33 -21.61 -5.20
N LYS A 341 27.88 -20.47 -4.78
CA LYS A 341 28.86 -19.69 -5.56
C LYS A 341 30.08 -19.38 -4.71
N ASN A 342 31.24 -19.67 -5.26
CA ASN A 342 32.53 -19.25 -4.69
C ASN A 342 33.56 -18.99 -5.79
N LYS A 343 34.84 -18.88 -5.42
CA LYS A 343 35.96 -18.61 -6.37
C LYS A 343 36.17 -19.69 -7.43
N LEU A 344 35.70 -20.94 -7.18
CA LEU A 344 35.87 -22.05 -8.15
C LEU A 344 34.82 -22.06 -9.23
N GLY A 345 33.61 -21.56 -8.93
CA GLY A 345 32.51 -21.58 -9.87
C GLY A 345 31.16 -21.38 -9.23
N THR A 346 30.12 -21.74 -9.98
CA THR A 346 28.72 -21.75 -9.53
C THR A 346 28.20 -23.19 -9.63
N PHE A 347 27.57 -23.67 -8.57
CA PHE A 347 27.19 -25.05 -8.41
C PHE A 347 25.71 -25.16 -7.99
N ILE A 348 25.01 -26.14 -8.51
CA ILE A 348 23.66 -26.51 -8.12
C ILE A 348 23.71 -27.86 -7.42
N ILE A 349 23.33 -27.89 -6.16
CA ILE A 349 23.36 -29.05 -5.28
C ILE A 349 21.94 -29.57 -5.10
N ASN A 350 21.73 -30.87 -5.37
CA ASN A 350 20.44 -31.52 -5.11
C ASN A 350 20.19 -31.60 -3.59
N PRO A 351 18.99 -31.25 -3.09
CA PRO A 351 18.66 -31.35 -1.67
C PRO A 351 18.89 -32.73 -1.03
N ASN A 352 18.83 -33.83 -1.78
CA ASN A 352 19.11 -35.17 -1.26
C ASN A 352 20.55 -35.31 -0.78
N MET A 353 21.50 -34.57 -1.35
CA MET A 353 22.89 -34.54 -0.89
C MET A 353 23.05 -34.12 0.59
N LEU A 354 22.06 -33.46 1.18
CA LEU A 354 22.03 -33.16 2.61
C LEU A 354 22.05 -34.43 3.46
N TYR A 355 21.45 -35.53 2.98
CA TYR A 355 21.39 -36.81 3.69
C TYR A 355 22.54 -37.76 3.32
N GLU A 356 23.14 -37.53 2.15
CA GLU A 356 24.18 -38.39 1.60
C GLU A 356 25.60 -37.93 1.93
N SER A 357 25.79 -36.59 2.19
CA SER A 357 27.13 -36.02 2.39
C SER A 357 27.33 -35.43 3.76
N ILE A 358 28.20 -36.05 4.54
CA ILE A 358 28.63 -35.52 5.82
C ILE A 358 29.45 -34.23 5.67
N ASP A 359 30.19 -34.09 4.55
CA ASP A 359 30.97 -32.87 4.28
C ASP A 359 30.05 -31.66 4.07
N LEU A 360 28.90 -31.85 3.40
CA LEU A 360 27.89 -30.77 3.24
C LEU A 360 27.24 -30.41 4.58
N GLN A 361 26.92 -31.42 5.41
CA GLN A 361 26.36 -31.17 6.76
C GLN A 361 27.32 -30.40 7.63
N LEU A 362 28.59 -30.80 7.65
CA LEU A 362 29.65 -30.11 8.40
C LEU A 362 29.87 -28.70 7.88
N PHE A 363 29.90 -28.49 6.55
CA PHE A 363 30.06 -27.18 5.96
C PHE A 363 28.90 -26.23 6.36
N LEU A 364 27.66 -26.75 6.39
CA LEU A 364 26.50 -25.93 6.75
C LEU A 364 26.50 -25.59 8.25
N SER A 365 26.89 -26.52 9.10
CA SER A 365 26.94 -26.35 10.58
C SER A 365 28.18 -25.63 11.09
N ASP A 366 29.23 -25.50 10.27
CA ASP A 366 30.49 -24.84 10.64
C ASP A 366 30.34 -23.30 10.68
N PHE A 367 31.13 -22.65 11.55
CA PHE A 367 31.25 -21.19 11.67
C PHE A 367 32.09 -20.53 10.55
N ASN A 368 32.38 -21.23 9.47
CA ASN A 368 33.01 -20.67 8.27
C ASN A 368 32.13 -19.58 7.65
N HIS A 369 32.74 -18.50 7.20
CA HIS A 369 32.08 -17.34 6.61
C HIS A 369 31.25 -17.72 5.37
N LYS A 370 29.95 -17.60 5.46
CA LYS A 370 29.00 -17.85 4.38
C LYS A 370 28.11 -16.63 4.16
N SER A 371 27.76 -16.37 2.91
CA SER A 371 26.84 -15.32 2.51
C SER A 371 25.52 -15.92 2.04
N ILE A 372 24.39 -15.24 2.23
CA ILE A 372 23.08 -15.80 1.93
C ILE A 372 22.10 -14.71 1.48
N TYR A 373 20.94 -15.10 1.00
CA TYR A 373 19.75 -14.27 0.91
C TYR A 373 18.65 -14.89 1.77
N ASP A 374 18.13 -14.14 2.78
CA ASP A 374 17.13 -14.55 3.76
C ASP A 374 17.61 -15.72 4.65
N TYR A 375 18.49 -15.40 5.58
CA TYR A 375 19.06 -16.38 6.52
C TYR A 375 17.99 -17.08 7.35
N LYS A 376 17.02 -16.35 7.85
CA LYS A 376 15.92 -16.89 8.67
C LYS A 376 15.16 -17.99 7.93
N ARG A 377 14.77 -17.75 6.66
CA ARG A 377 14.13 -18.74 5.78
C ARG A 377 14.98 -20.00 5.62
N ALA A 378 16.26 -19.82 5.31
CA ALA A 378 17.17 -20.93 5.12
C ALA A 378 17.37 -21.74 6.41
N TYR A 379 17.50 -21.07 7.56
CA TYR A 379 17.60 -21.68 8.87
C TYR A 379 16.40 -22.58 9.17
N VAL A 380 15.18 -22.07 9.00
CA VAL A 380 13.94 -22.83 9.23
C VAL A 380 13.84 -24.03 8.31
N LEU A 381 14.17 -23.87 7.00
CA LEU A 381 14.21 -24.97 6.04
C LEU A 381 15.17 -26.09 6.47
N MET A 382 16.37 -25.71 6.93
CA MET A 382 17.37 -26.68 7.40
C MET A 382 16.90 -27.39 8.67
N LYS A 383 16.30 -26.65 9.62
CA LYS A 383 15.76 -27.25 10.86
C LYS A 383 14.66 -28.29 10.56
N TYR A 384 13.75 -28.03 9.64
CA TYR A 384 12.74 -29.04 9.23
C TYR A 384 13.34 -30.30 8.59
N LYS A 385 14.55 -30.19 8.05
CA LYS A 385 15.30 -31.33 7.48
C LYS A 385 16.23 -32.00 8.48
N GLY A 386 16.34 -31.49 9.70
CA GLY A 386 17.18 -32.02 10.77
C GLY A 386 18.64 -31.55 10.72
N PHE A 387 18.93 -30.45 9.99
CA PHE A 387 20.28 -29.92 9.84
C PHE A 387 20.42 -28.54 10.48
N ASP A 388 21.64 -28.17 10.85
CA ASP A 388 22.00 -26.85 11.34
C ASP A 388 22.56 -25.99 10.20
N LEU A 389 22.37 -24.68 10.31
CA LEU A 389 22.94 -23.68 9.41
C LEU A 389 23.55 -22.56 10.26
N GLU A 390 24.89 -22.49 10.24
CA GLU A 390 25.68 -21.55 11.04
C GLU A 390 26.70 -20.79 10.15
N GLY A 391 27.42 -19.85 10.74
CA GLY A 391 28.53 -19.13 10.09
C GLY A 391 28.09 -18.17 9.00
N ILE A 392 26.89 -17.62 9.09
CA ILE A 392 26.43 -16.58 8.16
C ILE A 392 26.96 -15.23 8.62
N ASP A 393 27.80 -14.62 7.80
CA ASP A 393 28.37 -13.29 8.05
C ASP A 393 27.83 -12.19 7.16
N PHE A 394 27.01 -12.55 6.16
CA PHE A 394 26.35 -11.62 5.27
C PHE A 394 25.04 -12.18 4.75
N ASP A 395 24.00 -11.33 4.82
CA ASP A 395 22.67 -11.59 4.24
C ASP A 395 22.30 -10.43 3.33
N LEU A 396 22.12 -10.67 2.03
CA LEU A 396 21.82 -9.62 1.05
C LEU A 396 20.44 -8.98 1.26
N LEU A 397 19.43 -9.74 1.71
CA LEU A 397 18.12 -9.18 2.04
C LEU A 397 18.24 -8.17 3.19
N LEU A 398 18.90 -8.56 4.28
CA LEU A 398 19.09 -7.70 5.44
C LEU A 398 20.01 -6.52 5.15
N ALA A 399 21.09 -6.72 4.39
CA ALA A 399 22.00 -5.65 3.99
C ALA A 399 21.27 -4.60 3.14
N SER A 400 20.46 -5.03 2.17
CA SER A 400 19.66 -4.14 1.35
C SER A 400 18.62 -3.38 2.16
N TYR A 401 17.95 -4.06 3.09
CA TYR A 401 16.98 -3.45 4.00
C TYR A 401 17.61 -2.41 4.93
N VAL A 402 18.78 -2.68 5.48
CA VAL A 402 19.51 -1.73 6.35
C VAL A 402 19.94 -0.51 5.55
N LEU A 403 20.42 -0.68 4.32
CA LEU A 403 20.79 0.42 3.42
C LEU A 403 19.59 1.22 2.94
N ASN A 404 18.50 0.55 2.62
CA ASN A 404 17.25 1.18 2.18
C ASN A 404 16.04 0.33 2.62
N PRO A 405 15.32 0.73 3.67
CA PRO A 405 14.20 -0.04 4.20
C PRO A 405 13.09 -0.35 3.19
N SER A 406 12.97 0.44 2.12
CA SER A 406 11.97 0.18 1.07
C SER A 406 12.23 -1.10 0.26
N LEU A 407 13.47 -1.60 0.25
CA LEU A 407 13.86 -2.80 -0.48
C LEU A 407 13.49 -4.10 0.22
N GLY A 408 13.33 -4.08 1.53
CA GLY A 408 13.11 -5.31 2.33
C GLY A 408 11.83 -6.07 1.98
N LYS A 409 10.82 -5.40 1.41
CA LYS A 409 9.55 -6.00 0.94
C LYS A 409 9.55 -6.35 -0.55
N GLU A 410 10.63 -6.06 -1.24
CA GLU A 410 10.72 -6.25 -2.67
C GLU A 410 11.25 -7.65 -3.01
N GLU A 411 10.96 -8.09 -4.24
CA GLU A 411 11.51 -9.34 -4.75
C GLU A 411 13.01 -9.25 -4.99
N PHE A 412 13.68 -10.40 -5.01
CA PHE A 412 15.13 -10.51 -5.26
C PHE A 412 15.58 -9.69 -6.48
N LYS A 413 14.83 -9.74 -7.57
CA LYS A 413 15.12 -8.98 -8.81
C LYS A 413 15.19 -7.49 -8.55
N VAL A 414 14.25 -6.92 -7.78
CA VAL A 414 14.24 -5.49 -7.46
C VAL A 414 15.45 -5.11 -6.60
N VAL A 415 15.80 -5.96 -5.65
CA VAL A 415 17.01 -5.78 -4.82
C VAL A 415 18.26 -5.81 -5.69
N SER A 416 18.38 -6.78 -6.61
CA SER A 416 19.54 -6.88 -7.50
C SER A 416 19.67 -5.68 -8.45
N ASP A 417 18.56 -5.20 -9.00
CA ASP A 417 18.53 -4.02 -9.89
C ASP A 417 18.95 -2.73 -9.15
N TYR A 418 18.57 -2.58 -7.88
CA TYR A 418 19.01 -1.43 -7.08
C TYR A 418 20.54 -1.31 -6.98
N PHE A 419 21.24 -2.45 -7.01
CA PHE A 419 22.68 -2.51 -7.03
C PHE A 419 23.26 -2.65 -8.46
N ASN A 420 22.48 -2.35 -9.51
CA ASN A 420 22.85 -2.45 -10.90
C ASN A 420 23.26 -3.88 -11.35
N TYR A 421 22.74 -4.92 -10.69
CA TYR A 421 22.94 -6.32 -11.06
C TYR A 421 21.68 -6.85 -11.76
N SER A 422 21.60 -6.68 -13.07
CA SER A 422 20.35 -6.89 -13.84
C SER A 422 20.10 -8.32 -14.34
N ASP A 423 21.04 -9.25 -14.16
CA ASP A 423 20.98 -10.60 -14.74
C ASP A 423 19.96 -11.55 -14.09
N VAL A 424 19.35 -11.20 -12.94
CA VAL A 424 18.35 -12.02 -12.26
C VAL A 424 16.97 -11.77 -12.85
N LEU A 425 16.14 -12.81 -12.97
CA LEU A 425 14.74 -12.72 -13.40
C LEU A 425 13.81 -12.53 -12.19
N TYR A 426 12.57 -12.05 -12.45
CA TYR A 426 11.49 -12.12 -11.45
C TYR A 426 11.08 -13.58 -11.23
N ASP A 427 10.75 -13.94 -10.00
CA ASP A 427 10.28 -15.30 -9.68
C ASP A 427 9.04 -15.67 -10.51
N GLU A 428 8.13 -14.72 -10.75
CA GLU A 428 6.97 -14.92 -11.58
C GLU A 428 7.30 -15.22 -13.07
N GLN A 429 8.46 -14.77 -13.58
CA GLN A 429 8.91 -15.10 -14.95
C GLN A 429 9.41 -16.54 -15.03
N VAL A 430 9.88 -17.09 -13.92
CA VAL A 430 10.41 -18.45 -13.82
C VAL A 430 9.33 -19.44 -13.49
N TYR A 431 8.49 -19.12 -12.51
CA TYR A 431 7.46 -20.04 -11.96
C TYR A 431 6.04 -19.79 -12.47
N GLY A 432 5.77 -18.64 -13.14
CA GLY A 432 4.42 -18.25 -13.50
C GLY A 432 3.66 -17.59 -12.33
N LYS A 433 2.39 -17.20 -12.58
CA LYS A 433 1.54 -16.46 -11.61
C LYS A 433 0.18 -17.10 -11.41
N GLY A 434 -0.31 -17.11 -10.17
CA GLY A 434 -1.64 -17.57 -9.81
C GLY A 434 -1.88 -19.02 -10.26
N ALA A 435 -2.97 -19.30 -10.95
CA ALA A 435 -3.31 -20.64 -11.44
C ALA A 435 -2.34 -21.21 -12.50
N LYS A 436 -1.46 -20.37 -13.08
CA LYS A 436 -0.43 -20.80 -14.04
C LYS A 436 0.93 -21.07 -13.38
N LYS A 437 1.02 -20.99 -12.06
CA LYS A 437 2.26 -21.23 -11.32
C LYS A 437 2.62 -22.71 -11.40
N CYS A 438 3.82 -23.02 -11.93
CA CYS A 438 4.32 -24.38 -12.08
C CYS A 438 5.85 -24.42 -11.95
N LEU A 439 6.40 -25.60 -11.69
CA LEU A 439 7.83 -25.80 -11.72
C LEU A 439 8.33 -25.70 -13.18
N PRO A 440 9.35 -24.86 -13.45
CA PRO A 440 9.93 -24.74 -14.78
C PRO A 440 10.80 -25.94 -15.12
N GLU A 441 11.27 -26.00 -16.38
CA GLU A 441 12.33 -26.93 -16.77
C GLU A 441 13.62 -26.70 -15.97
N ASN A 442 14.36 -27.77 -15.72
CA ASN A 442 15.56 -27.72 -14.86
C ASN A 442 16.60 -26.69 -15.31
N ASP A 443 16.82 -26.51 -16.61
CA ASP A 443 17.80 -25.51 -17.10
C ASP A 443 17.40 -24.09 -16.68
N LEU A 444 16.15 -23.71 -16.83
CA LEU A 444 15.63 -22.42 -16.43
C LEU A 444 15.72 -22.23 -14.90
N LEU A 445 15.35 -23.23 -14.13
CA LEU A 445 15.42 -23.24 -12.67
C LEU A 445 16.88 -23.06 -12.21
N TYR A 446 17.79 -23.84 -12.75
CA TYR A 446 19.21 -23.81 -12.36
C TYR A 446 19.91 -22.53 -12.80
N GLN A 447 19.56 -21.98 -13.96
CA GLN A 447 20.01 -20.65 -14.39
C GLN A 447 19.55 -19.57 -13.39
N HIS A 448 18.30 -19.61 -12.98
CA HIS A 448 17.75 -18.65 -12.03
C HIS A 448 18.47 -18.70 -10.67
N ILE A 449 18.62 -19.89 -10.11
CA ILE A 449 19.32 -20.11 -8.83
C ILE A 449 20.79 -19.69 -8.94
N SER A 450 21.46 -20.03 -10.03
CA SER A 450 22.86 -19.68 -10.27
C SER A 450 23.05 -18.17 -10.30
N LYS A 451 22.16 -17.44 -10.96
CA LYS A 451 22.20 -15.98 -11.03
C LYS A 451 21.96 -15.33 -9.67
N LYS A 452 21.01 -15.86 -8.87
CA LYS A 452 20.81 -15.43 -7.48
C LYS A 452 22.08 -15.65 -6.64
N ALA A 453 22.70 -16.82 -6.72
CA ALA A 453 23.92 -17.13 -5.97
C ALA A 453 25.10 -16.22 -6.37
N ASN A 454 25.29 -15.99 -7.67
CA ASN A 454 26.28 -15.05 -8.18
C ASN A 454 26.02 -13.62 -7.67
N CYS A 455 24.78 -13.18 -7.70
CA CYS A 455 24.38 -11.85 -7.21
C CYS A 455 24.77 -11.67 -5.74
N VAL A 456 24.44 -12.61 -4.86
CA VAL A 456 24.82 -12.57 -3.44
C VAL A 456 26.33 -12.50 -3.26
N TYR A 457 27.07 -13.30 -4.02
CA TYR A 457 28.53 -13.37 -3.95
C TYR A 457 29.20 -12.05 -4.35
N PHE A 458 28.82 -11.47 -5.49
CA PHE A 458 29.44 -10.26 -6.01
C PHE A 458 29.02 -9.00 -5.28
N LEU A 459 27.77 -8.90 -4.80
CA LEU A 459 27.26 -7.72 -4.11
C LEU A 459 27.74 -7.57 -2.66
N LYS A 460 28.25 -8.63 -2.02
CA LYS A 460 28.73 -8.58 -0.62
C LYS A 460 29.68 -7.41 -0.38
N SER A 461 30.72 -7.29 -1.22
CA SER A 461 31.76 -6.27 -1.03
C SER A 461 31.21 -4.86 -1.19
N GLU A 462 30.37 -4.63 -2.19
CA GLU A 462 29.75 -3.32 -2.43
C GLU A 462 28.80 -2.93 -1.29
N CYS A 463 27.91 -3.85 -0.89
CA CYS A 463 26.99 -3.62 0.22
C CYS A 463 27.73 -3.31 1.53
N MET A 464 28.77 -4.09 1.86
CA MET A 464 29.55 -3.87 3.07
C MET A 464 30.32 -2.55 3.06
N THR A 465 30.77 -2.10 1.88
CA THR A 465 31.39 -0.77 1.73
C THR A 465 30.38 0.33 2.02
N LYS A 466 29.20 0.29 1.37
CA LYS A 466 28.13 1.26 1.61
C LYS A 466 27.66 1.27 3.08
N LEU A 467 27.53 0.10 3.70
CA LEU A 467 27.16 -0.03 5.12
C LEU A 467 28.21 0.59 6.07
N LYS A 468 29.50 0.50 5.72
CA LYS A 468 30.56 1.17 6.48
C LYS A 468 30.50 2.69 6.32
N GLU A 469 30.30 3.17 5.10
CA GLU A 469 30.16 4.61 4.80
C GLU A 469 28.98 5.23 5.55
N THR A 470 27.86 4.51 5.67
CA THR A 470 26.67 4.95 6.40
C THR A 470 26.70 4.62 7.90
N GLN A 471 27.78 4.02 8.41
CA GLN A 471 27.94 3.58 9.81
C GLN A 471 26.90 2.54 10.25
N GLN A 472 26.43 1.71 9.34
CA GLN A 472 25.38 0.70 9.58
C GLN A 472 25.91 -0.75 9.56
N ALA A 473 27.22 -0.96 9.37
CA ALA A 473 27.80 -2.30 9.29
C ALA A 473 27.56 -3.11 10.57
N GLU A 474 27.73 -2.50 11.75
CA GLU A 474 27.47 -3.14 13.03
C GLU A 474 25.98 -3.45 13.24
N LEU A 475 25.09 -2.62 12.73
CA LEU A 475 23.65 -2.89 12.75
C LEU A 475 23.30 -4.19 12.01
N LEU A 476 23.96 -4.41 10.85
CA LEU A 476 23.78 -5.66 10.11
C LEU A 476 24.40 -6.85 10.85
N THR A 477 25.68 -6.75 11.23
CA THR A 477 26.45 -7.91 11.71
C THR A 477 26.13 -8.29 13.16
N ASN A 478 25.86 -7.30 14.03
CA ASN A 478 25.68 -7.53 15.45
C ASN A 478 24.22 -7.53 15.90
N LEU A 479 23.29 -7.11 15.02
CA LEU A 479 21.87 -7.07 15.34
C LEU A 479 21.03 -7.88 14.35
N GLU A 480 21.00 -7.50 13.07
CA GLU A 480 20.02 -8.09 12.13
C GLU A 480 20.33 -9.56 11.79
N ILE A 481 21.58 -9.93 11.53
CA ILE A 481 21.96 -11.31 11.24
C ILE A 481 21.74 -12.23 12.45
N PRO A 482 22.23 -11.92 13.67
CA PRO A 482 21.95 -12.74 14.83
C PRO A 482 20.46 -12.88 15.13
N LEU A 483 19.70 -11.79 15.00
CA LEU A 483 18.24 -11.81 15.19
C LEU A 483 17.54 -12.76 14.21
N SER A 484 18.02 -12.89 12.96
CA SER A 484 17.46 -13.84 11.99
C SER A 484 17.45 -15.26 12.50
N LYS A 485 18.51 -15.67 13.19
CA LYS A 485 18.62 -17.00 13.81
C LYS A 485 17.60 -17.15 14.96
N VAL A 486 17.48 -16.15 15.84
CA VAL A 486 16.51 -16.14 16.93
C VAL A 486 15.09 -16.27 16.39
N LEU A 487 14.74 -15.44 15.41
CA LEU A 487 13.43 -15.51 14.76
C LEU A 487 13.18 -16.86 14.08
N GLY A 488 14.21 -17.42 13.43
CA GLY A 488 14.13 -18.75 12.82
C GLY A 488 13.86 -19.85 13.85
N LYS A 489 14.46 -19.78 15.05
CA LYS A 489 14.15 -20.69 16.17
C LYS A 489 12.71 -20.55 16.62
N MET A 490 12.21 -19.32 16.78
CA MET A 490 10.84 -19.03 17.18
C MET A 490 9.84 -19.57 16.16
N GLU A 491 10.07 -19.32 14.87
CA GLU A 491 9.24 -19.83 13.79
C GLU A 491 9.20 -21.37 13.74
N TYR A 492 10.38 -22.02 13.84
CA TYR A 492 10.47 -23.47 13.87
C TYR A 492 9.78 -24.07 15.10
N THR A 493 9.91 -23.43 16.27
CA THR A 493 9.26 -23.86 17.52
C THR A 493 7.74 -23.76 17.42
N GLY A 494 7.23 -22.65 16.90
CA GLY A 494 5.80 -22.37 16.86
C GLY A 494 5.14 -22.26 18.23
N ILE A 495 3.87 -21.88 18.26
CA ILE A 495 3.04 -21.83 19.48
C ILE A 495 1.87 -22.79 19.36
N LYS A 496 1.59 -23.57 20.41
CA LYS A 496 0.54 -24.56 20.43
C LYS A 496 -0.84 -23.94 20.55
N VAL A 497 -1.81 -24.47 19.80
CA VAL A 497 -3.21 -24.09 19.83
C VAL A 497 -4.04 -25.18 20.50
N ASP A 498 -4.81 -24.83 21.51
CA ASP A 498 -5.83 -25.69 22.11
C ASP A 498 -7.05 -25.77 21.17
N LEU A 499 -7.17 -26.90 20.48
CA LEU A 499 -8.25 -27.13 19.51
C LEU A 499 -9.64 -27.20 20.18
N ILE A 500 -9.72 -27.59 21.44
CA ILE A 500 -10.99 -27.66 22.19
C ILE A 500 -11.46 -26.23 22.50
N GLU A 501 -10.57 -25.39 22.96
CA GLU A 501 -10.88 -23.99 23.22
C GLU A 501 -11.18 -23.23 21.91
N LEU A 502 -10.48 -23.52 20.83
CA LEU A 502 -10.75 -22.96 19.49
C LEU A 502 -12.20 -23.26 19.06
N GLU A 503 -12.64 -24.53 19.13
CA GLU A 503 -13.99 -24.92 18.72
C GLU A 503 -15.07 -24.33 19.68
N ARG A 504 -14.76 -24.23 20.96
CA ARG A 504 -15.64 -23.56 21.93
C ARG A 504 -15.85 -22.10 21.57
N GLN A 505 -14.77 -21.35 21.27
CA GLN A 505 -14.86 -19.94 20.91
C GLN A 505 -15.53 -19.74 19.55
N LYS A 506 -15.29 -20.64 18.60
CA LYS A 506 -15.97 -20.67 17.32
C LYS A 506 -17.48 -20.71 17.50
N SER A 507 -17.98 -21.68 18.27
CA SER A 507 -19.42 -21.85 18.52
C SER A 507 -20.04 -20.64 19.22
N LEU A 508 -19.33 -19.99 20.15
CA LEU A 508 -19.82 -18.79 20.80
C LEU A 508 -19.94 -17.60 19.83
N LEU A 509 -18.91 -17.39 18.99
CA LEU A 509 -18.92 -16.30 18.01
C LEU A 509 -19.99 -16.53 16.93
N GLU A 510 -20.18 -17.77 16.47
CA GLU A 510 -21.25 -18.13 15.53
C GLU A 510 -22.63 -17.78 16.11
N ALA A 511 -22.91 -18.18 17.36
CA ALA A 511 -24.15 -17.87 18.03
C ALA A 511 -24.38 -16.36 18.19
N ASP A 512 -23.35 -15.61 18.53
CA ASP A 512 -23.43 -14.14 18.64
C ASP A 512 -23.68 -13.48 17.27
N ILE A 513 -22.99 -13.92 16.22
CA ILE A 513 -23.18 -13.40 14.86
C ILE A 513 -24.60 -13.68 14.37
N ASP A 514 -25.14 -14.88 14.59
CA ASP A 514 -26.50 -15.23 14.21
C ASP A 514 -27.52 -14.39 14.98
N ARG A 515 -27.34 -14.22 16.28
CA ARG A 515 -28.19 -13.35 17.11
C ARG A 515 -28.20 -11.91 16.59
N LEU A 516 -27.02 -11.34 16.31
CA LEU A 516 -26.90 -9.97 15.81
C LEU A 516 -27.46 -9.82 14.39
N THR A 517 -27.30 -10.83 13.55
CA THR A 517 -27.88 -10.86 12.20
C THR A 517 -29.40 -10.77 12.26
N ASN A 518 -30.03 -11.60 13.10
CA ASN A 518 -31.48 -11.57 13.30
C ASN A 518 -31.96 -10.23 13.86
N GLN A 519 -31.27 -9.68 14.88
CA GLN A 519 -31.59 -8.35 15.44
C GLN A 519 -31.48 -7.23 14.39
N ILE A 520 -30.46 -7.26 13.54
CA ILE A 520 -30.29 -6.27 12.47
C ILE A 520 -31.44 -6.38 11.45
N TYR A 521 -31.84 -7.59 11.05
CA TYR A 521 -32.93 -7.79 10.12
C TYR A 521 -34.27 -7.35 10.71
N GLU A 522 -34.53 -7.66 11.98
CA GLU A 522 -35.73 -7.15 12.70
C GLU A 522 -35.78 -5.63 12.75
N LEU A 523 -34.65 -4.96 13.10
CA LEU A 523 -34.57 -3.51 13.18
C LEU A 523 -34.64 -2.82 11.81
N CYS A 524 -34.25 -3.50 10.77
CA CYS A 524 -34.33 -3.00 9.39
C CYS A 524 -35.60 -3.42 8.65
N GLU A 525 -36.39 -4.34 9.20
CA GLU A 525 -37.56 -4.94 8.58
C GLU A 525 -37.29 -5.55 7.20
N GLU A 526 -36.03 -6.07 7.01
CA GLU A 526 -35.56 -6.63 5.73
C GLU A 526 -34.31 -7.44 5.92
N GLU A 527 -34.22 -8.58 5.18
CA GLU A 527 -33.01 -9.37 5.05
C GLU A 527 -32.13 -8.83 3.91
N PHE A 528 -30.86 -8.57 4.18
CA PHE A 528 -29.90 -8.07 3.21
C PHE A 528 -28.48 -8.50 3.56
N ASN A 529 -27.53 -8.33 2.63
CA ASN A 529 -26.12 -8.62 2.91
C ASN A 529 -25.48 -7.50 3.76
N ILE A 530 -25.40 -7.70 5.09
CA ILE A 530 -24.84 -6.76 6.06
C ILE A 530 -23.36 -6.47 5.76
N ALA A 531 -22.64 -7.44 5.17
CA ALA A 531 -21.24 -7.26 4.77
C ALA A 531 -21.07 -6.39 3.50
N SER A 532 -22.14 -6.10 2.75
CA SER A 532 -22.10 -5.23 1.58
C SER A 532 -22.22 -3.76 1.97
N PRO A 533 -21.16 -2.93 1.87
CA PRO A 533 -21.25 -1.51 2.22
C PRO A 533 -22.31 -0.75 1.43
N LYS A 534 -22.57 -1.17 0.19
CA LYS A 534 -23.58 -0.55 -0.69
C LYS A 534 -25.00 -0.81 -0.20
N GLN A 535 -25.33 -2.09 0.10
CA GLN A 535 -26.64 -2.46 0.60
C GLN A 535 -26.88 -1.85 2.00
N LEU A 536 -25.88 -1.97 2.87
CA LEU A 536 -25.95 -1.40 4.21
C LEU A 536 -26.15 0.12 4.17
N GLY A 537 -25.41 0.84 3.33
CA GLY A 537 -25.56 2.28 3.18
C GLY A 537 -26.94 2.70 2.70
N HIS A 538 -27.53 1.94 1.74
CA HIS A 538 -28.89 2.16 1.29
C HIS A 538 -29.92 1.96 2.42
N ILE A 539 -29.82 0.86 3.15
CA ILE A 539 -30.72 0.56 4.27
C ILE A 539 -30.67 1.65 5.35
N LEU A 540 -29.44 2.01 5.79
CA LEU A 540 -29.28 2.97 6.89
C LEU A 540 -29.71 4.38 6.51
N PHE A 541 -29.25 4.90 5.38
CA PHE A 541 -29.38 6.32 5.08
C PHE A 541 -30.56 6.66 4.17
N GLU A 542 -31.09 5.70 3.40
CA GLU A 542 -32.25 5.93 2.54
C GLU A 542 -33.52 5.31 3.12
N LYS A 543 -33.50 4.02 3.50
CA LYS A 543 -34.70 3.34 4.01
C LYS A 543 -35.03 3.77 5.45
N LEU A 544 -34.06 3.69 6.38
CA LEU A 544 -34.23 4.09 7.77
C LEU A 544 -34.15 5.61 8.01
N GLY A 545 -33.70 6.37 6.99
CA GLY A 545 -33.62 7.82 7.03
C GLY A 545 -32.62 8.36 8.07
N ILE A 546 -31.61 7.59 8.46
CA ILE A 546 -30.59 8.04 9.41
C ILE A 546 -29.77 9.19 8.78
N PRO A 547 -29.56 10.32 9.48
CA PRO A 547 -28.86 11.46 8.93
C PRO A 547 -27.42 11.09 8.52
N TYR A 548 -27.03 11.30 7.24
CA TYR A 548 -25.67 11.06 6.79
C TYR A 548 -24.77 12.27 7.11
N PRO A 549 -23.64 12.09 7.79
CA PRO A 549 -22.83 13.21 8.32
C PRO A 549 -22.10 14.02 7.26
N LYS A 550 -21.97 13.54 6.00
CA LYS A 550 -21.25 14.24 4.94
C LYS A 550 -22.20 14.87 3.92
N LYS A 551 -22.15 16.19 3.73
CA LYS A 551 -23.09 16.97 2.91
C LYS A 551 -23.04 16.74 1.38
N LYS A 552 -22.03 16.06 0.82
CA LYS A 552 -21.90 15.78 -0.63
C LYS A 552 -21.17 14.46 -0.86
N ALA A 553 -21.86 13.36 -0.82
CA ALA A 553 -21.29 12.08 -1.20
C ALA A 553 -22.08 11.45 -2.36
N THR A 554 -21.36 10.96 -3.36
CA THR A 554 -21.92 10.18 -4.48
C THR A 554 -22.22 8.74 -4.08
N SER A 555 -21.75 8.31 -2.89
CA SER A 555 -22.03 7.00 -2.27
C SER A 555 -21.91 7.11 -0.74
N TYR A 556 -22.69 6.30 -0.03
CA TYR A 556 -22.62 6.24 1.42
C TYR A 556 -21.42 5.42 1.88
N SER A 557 -20.53 6.02 2.70
CA SER A 557 -19.55 5.26 3.46
C SER A 557 -20.21 4.67 4.70
N THR A 558 -19.89 3.43 5.01
CA THR A 558 -20.28 2.74 6.25
C THR A 558 -19.07 2.41 7.11
N ASP A 559 -18.01 3.20 7.01
CA ASP A 559 -16.82 3.05 7.83
C ASP A 559 -17.13 3.29 9.31
N ILE A 560 -16.29 2.73 10.19
CA ILE A 560 -16.51 2.76 11.63
C ILE A 560 -16.70 4.19 12.17
N GLU A 561 -15.94 5.16 11.64
CA GLU A 561 -16.05 6.58 12.03
C GLU A 561 -17.43 7.16 11.70
N VAL A 562 -17.95 6.83 10.51
CA VAL A 562 -19.30 7.24 10.09
C VAL A 562 -20.36 6.60 10.97
N LEU A 563 -20.25 5.30 11.21
CA LEU A 563 -21.21 4.58 12.07
C LEU A 563 -21.19 5.12 13.50
N GLN A 564 -20.01 5.36 14.07
CA GLN A 564 -19.87 5.94 15.41
C GLN A 564 -20.49 7.33 15.51
N SER A 565 -20.33 8.16 14.46
CA SER A 565 -20.89 9.53 14.46
C SER A 565 -22.42 9.57 14.43
N VAL A 566 -23.09 8.46 14.07
CA VAL A 566 -24.54 8.33 14.00
C VAL A 566 -25.10 7.29 14.98
N LYS A 567 -24.28 6.82 15.93
CA LYS A 567 -24.62 5.75 16.86
C LYS A 567 -25.91 6.02 17.65
N GLU A 568 -26.10 7.25 18.11
CA GLU A 568 -27.27 7.66 18.91
C GLU A 568 -28.57 7.76 18.08
N ASN A 569 -28.50 7.70 16.75
CA ASN A 569 -29.68 7.97 15.91
C ASN A 569 -30.57 6.74 15.72
N HIS A 570 -30.02 5.53 15.85
CA HIS A 570 -30.81 4.29 15.68
C HIS A 570 -30.10 3.09 16.32
N PRO A 571 -30.82 2.21 17.06
CA PRO A 571 -30.23 1.03 17.74
C PRO A 571 -29.48 0.07 16.80
N VAL A 572 -29.90 -0.01 15.54
CA VAL A 572 -29.26 -0.89 14.55
C VAL A 572 -27.78 -0.59 14.35
N ILE A 573 -27.36 0.66 14.55
CA ILE A 573 -25.97 1.06 14.35
C ILE A 573 -25.05 0.33 15.33
N GLU A 574 -25.44 0.23 16.59
CA GLU A 574 -24.67 -0.50 17.60
C GLU A 574 -24.57 -1.99 17.26
N CYS A 575 -25.71 -2.61 16.86
CA CYS A 575 -25.74 -4.00 16.40
C CYS A 575 -24.81 -4.23 15.20
N ILE A 576 -24.74 -3.31 14.25
CA ILE A 576 -23.86 -3.42 13.07
C ILE A 576 -22.40 -3.28 13.47
N ILE A 577 -22.06 -2.38 14.37
CA ILE A 577 -20.69 -2.21 14.87
C ILE A 577 -20.23 -3.51 15.56
N GLU A 578 -21.07 -4.07 16.45
CA GLU A 578 -20.81 -5.31 17.14
C GLU A 578 -20.72 -6.50 16.17
N TYR A 579 -21.66 -6.64 15.25
CA TYR A 579 -21.65 -7.66 14.20
C TYR A 579 -20.33 -7.66 13.40
N ARG A 580 -19.89 -6.49 12.96
CA ARG A 580 -18.63 -6.37 12.21
C ARG A 580 -17.41 -6.75 13.05
N ALA A 581 -17.39 -6.37 14.33
CA ALA A 581 -16.31 -6.75 15.23
C ALA A 581 -16.24 -8.28 15.43
N LYS A 582 -17.40 -8.92 15.72
CA LYS A 582 -17.51 -10.37 15.89
C LYS A 582 -17.17 -11.14 14.62
N THR A 583 -17.69 -10.70 13.47
CA THR A 583 -17.41 -11.32 12.16
C THR A 583 -15.93 -11.23 11.80
N LYS A 584 -15.28 -10.10 12.11
CA LYS A 584 -13.83 -9.94 11.91
C LYS A 584 -13.03 -10.90 12.80
N LEU A 585 -13.42 -11.02 14.08
CA LEU A 585 -12.77 -11.97 14.98
C LEU A 585 -12.93 -13.41 14.48
N TYR A 586 -14.15 -13.79 14.12
CA TYR A 586 -14.46 -15.11 13.59
C TYR A 586 -13.67 -15.44 12.32
N SER A 587 -13.73 -14.57 11.30
CA SER A 587 -13.09 -14.83 10.02
C SER A 587 -11.56 -14.84 10.12
N THR A 588 -10.96 -13.92 10.90
CA THR A 588 -9.51 -13.77 10.95
C THR A 588 -8.87 -14.74 11.95
N TYR A 589 -9.42 -14.86 13.16
CA TYR A 589 -8.75 -15.55 14.27
C TYR A 589 -9.36 -16.92 14.59
N ILE A 590 -10.52 -17.28 14.06
CA ILE A 590 -11.04 -18.63 14.15
C ILE A 590 -10.79 -19.36 12.83
N VAL A 591 -11.47 -18.97 11.75
CA VAL A 591 -11.35 -19.64 10.44
C VAL A 591 -9.94 -19.50 9.88
N GLY A 592 -9.41 -18.27 9.81
CA GLY A 592 -8.09 -18.03 9.28
C GLY A 592 -6.97 -18.70 10.09
N LEU A 593 -7.12 -18.79 11.42
CA LEU A 593 -6.16 -19.51 12.26
C LEU A 593 -6.22 -21.03 12.03
N GLN A 594 -7.43 -21.61 11.90
CA GLN A 594 -7.65 -23.03 11.63
C GLN A 594 -6.88 -23.52 10.40
N GLU A 595 -6.86 -22.72 9.32
CA GLU A 595 -6.14 -23.02 8.08
C GLU A 595 -4.60 -23.01 8.24
N GLN A 596 -4.11 -22.33 9.28
CA GLN A 596 -2.68 -22.17 9.54
C GLN A 596 -2.14 -23.13 10.61
N ILE A 597 -2.98 -23.92 11.25
CA ILE A 597 -2.55 -24.95 12.22
C ILE A 597 -1.87 -26.11 11.49
N HIS A 598 -0.65 -26.42 11.88
CA HIS A 598 0.11 -27.54 11.35
C HIS A 598 -0.25 -28.86 12.04
N LYS A 599 0.30 -29.97 11.52
CA LYS A 599 0.04 -31.34 12.04
C LYS A 599 0.43 -31.52 13.52
N ASP A 600 1.36 -30.73 14.01
CA ASP A 600 1.80 -30.71 15.41
C ASP A 600 0.89 -29.88 16.34
N GLN A 601 -0.24 -29.41 15.81
CA GLN A 601 -1.20 -28.53 16.50
C GLN A 601 -0.63 -27.18 16.88
N LYS A 602 0.38 -26.70 16.16
CA LYS A 602 0.98 -25.39 16.35
C LYS A 602 0.72 -24.48 15.17
N VAL A 603 0.85 -23.21 15.40
CA VAL A 603 1.01 -22.20 14.35
C VAL A 603 2.46 -21.76 14.30
N HIS A 604 2.99 -21.67 13.09
CA HIS A 604 4.35 -21.26 12.79
C HIS A 604 4.28 -19.97 11.99
N THR A 605 4.12 -18.85 12.70
CA THR A 605 4.07 -17.53 12.05
C THR A 605 5.38 -17.24 11.32
N ILE A 606 5.31 -16.49 10.22
CA ILE A 606 6.49 -15.97 9.53
C ILE A 606 6.73 -14.55 10.01
N PHE A 607 7.84 -14.31 10.71
CA PHE A 607 8.26 -12.96 11.10
C PHE A 607 8.87 -12.23 9.91
N GLN A 608 8.33 -11.08 9.57
CA GLN A 608 8.86 -10.23 8.53
C GLN A 608 9.86 -9.24 9.15
N GLN A 609 11.14 -9.63 9.18
CA GLN A 609 12.21 -8.84 9.77
C GLN A 609 12.54 -7.59 8.93
N ALA A 610 12.48 -7.70 7.61
CA ALA A 610 12.89 -6.69 6.66
C ALA A 610 11.69 -5.97 5.99
N LEU A 611 10.60 -5.68 6.72
CA LEU A 611 9.39 -5.10 6.13
C LEU A 611 9.18 -3.64 6.47
N THR A 612 9.28 -3.29 7.77
CA THR A 612 8.84 -1.98 8.25
C THR A 612 9.94 -0.93 8.11
N ASN A 613 9.55 0.30 7.79
CA ASN A 613 10.51 1.42 7.69
C ASN A 613 11.03 1.89 9.06
N THR A 614 10.50 1.38 10.16
CA THR A 614 10.90 1.75 11.54
C THR A 614 11.80 0.72 12.20
N GLY A 615 12.06 -0.42 11.58
CA GLY A 615 12.80 -1.51 12.20
C GLY A 615 11.95 -2.46 13.04
N ARG A 616 10.65 -2.17 13.27
CA ARG A 616 9.75 -3.10 13.97
C ARG A 616 9.57 -4.38 13.17
N LEU A 617 9.37 -5.50 13.86
CA LEU A 617 8.97 -6.75 13.24
C LEU A 617 7.50 -6.69 12.83
N SER A 618 7.14 -7.51 11.87
CA SER A 618 5.75 -7.83 11.53
C SER A 618 5.61 -9.35 11.47
N SER A 619 4.40 -9.88 11.51
CA SER A 619 4.17 -11.32 11.37
C SER A 619 3.03 -11.60 10.40
N VAL A 620 3.12 -12.74 9.69
CA VAL A 620 2.10 -13.20 8.74
C VAL A 620 1.96 -14.72 8.82
N GLU A 621 0.85 -15.22 8.35
CA GLU A 621 0.55 -16.66 8.22
C GLU A 621 0.73 -17.50 9.51
N PRO A 622 0.03 -17.12 10.63
CA PRO A 622 -0.90 -16.02 10.83
C PRO A 622 -0.23 -14.77 11.41
N ASN A 623 -0.89 -13.60 11.30
CA ASN A 623 -0.43 -12.41 11.99
C ASN A 623 -0.81 -12.45 13.48
N LEU A 624 0.12 -12.86 14.33
CA LEU A 624 -0.06 -12.94 15.78
C LEU A 624 0.04 -11.58 16.48
N GLN A 625 0.66 -10.57 15.84
CA GLN A 625 0.86 -9.24 16.43
C GLN A 625 -0.41 -8.38 16.43
N ASN A 626 -1.41 -8.75 15.62
CA ASN A 626 -2.66 -8.01 15.49
C ASN A 626 -3.83 -8.62 16.26
N ILE A 627 -3.60 -9.61 17.14
CA ILE A 627 -4.64 -10.17 18.01
C ILE A 627 -5.10 -9.08 18.96
N PRO A 628 -6.41 -8.70 18.96
CA PRO A 628 -6.90 -7.58 19.74
C PRO A 628 -6.73 -7.82 21.25
N ILE A 629 -6.36 -6.77 21.98
CA ILE A 629 -6.20 -6.81 23.45
C ILE A 629 -7.22 -5.89 24.12
N ARG A 630 -7.71 -4.87 23.42
CA ARG A 630 -8.53 -3.82 24.01
C ARG A 630 -9.99 -4.22 24.24
N THR A 631 -10.49 -5.19 23.51
CA THR A 631 -11.84 -5.73 23.63
C THR A 631 -11.79 -7.06 24.35
N GLU A 632 -12.79 -7.34 25.20
CA GLU A 632 -12.89 -8.60 25.94
C GLU A 632 -12.86 -9.82 25.01
N ASP A 633 -13.69 -9.80 23.96
CA ASP A 633 -13.74 -10.87 22.96
C ASP A 633 -12.39 -11.08 22.26
N GLY A 634 -11.72 -9.99 21.89
CA GLY A 634 -10.39 -10.09 21.27
C GLY A 634 -9.35 -10.67 22.23
N HIS A 635 -9.41 -10.29 23.50
CA HIS A 635 -8.52 -10.82 24.53
C HIS A 635 -8.77 -12.32 24.77
N LEU A 636 -10.03 -12.77 24.71
CA LEU A 636 -10.40 -14.19 24.84
C LEU A 636 -9.75 -15.09 23.78
N ILE A 637 -9.46 -14.56 22.58
CA ILE A 637 -8.75 -15.28 21.53
C ILE A 637 -7.40 -15.83 22.03
N ARG A 638 -6.73 -15.12 22.94
CA ARG A 638 -5.45 -15.52 23.51
C ARG A 638 -5.52 -16.78 24.40
N LYS A 639 -6.71 -17.18 24.86
CA LYS A 639 -6.88 -18.44 25.64
C LYS A 639 -6.54 -19.69 24.85
N MET A 640 -6.65 -19.62 23.51
CA MET A 640 -6.34 -20.75 22.64
C MET A 640 -4.85 -21.10 22.62
N PHE A 641 -3.98 -20.16 22.95
CA PHE A 641 -2.53 -20.35 22.89
C PHE A 641 -2.02 -20.85 24.25
N VAL A 642 -1.46 -22.05 24.23
CA VAL A 642 -1.07 -22.80 25.42
C VAL A 642 0.36 -23.34 25.28
N PRO A 643 1.03 -23.73 26.39
CA PRO A 643 2.31 -24.45 26.32
C PRO A 643 2.16 -25.77 25.57
N GLU A 644 3.22 -26.22 24.91
CA GLU A 644 3.29 -27.52 24.25
C GLU A 644 3.08 -28.67 25.24
N ASN A 645 3.76 -28.59 26.38
CA ASN A 645 3.66 -29.56 27.48
C ASN A 645 2.77 -29.00 28.60
N LYS A 646 1.84 -29.81 29.11
CA LYS A 646 0.93 -29.43 30.21
C LYS A 646 1.65 -29.11 31.53
N SER A 647 2.90 -29.58 31.72
CA SER A 647 3.73 -29.26 32.88
C SER A 647 4.42 -27.92 32.78
N ASN A 648 4.53 -27.36 31.57
CA ASN A 648 5.13 -26.06 31.28
C ASN A 648 4.11 -24.95 31.51
N ILE A 649 4.60 -23.72 31.55
CA ILE A 649 3.80 -22.50 31.74
C ILE A 649 4.21 -21.46 30.72
N LEU A 650 3.30 -20.59 30.31
CA LEU A 650 3.66 -19.40 29.53
C LEU A 650 4.17 -18.30 30.45
N TYR A 651 5.14 -17.55 29.99
CA TYR A 651 5.72 -16.38 30.64
C TYR A 651 5.75 -15.24 29.63
N SER A 652 5.20 -14.08 30.01
CA SER A 652 5.25 -12.85 29.22
C SER A 652 6.11 -11.82 29.94
N ALA A 653 6.94 -11.12 29.18
CA ALA A 653 7.74 -9.97 29.62
C ALA A 653 7.54 -8.80 28.65
N ASP A 654 7.06 -7.65 29.16
CA ASP A 654 6.67 -6.48 28.37
C ASP A 654 7.38 -5.22 28.86
N TYR A 655 7.94 -4.43 27.97
CA TYR A 655 8.57 -3.16 28.35
C TYR A 655 7.54 -2.12 28.80
N SER A 656 7.77 -1.54 29.94
CA SER A 656 6.96 -0.44 30.44
C SER A 656 7.36 0.88 29.78
N GLN A 657 6.47 1.43 28.95
CA GLN A 657 6.58 2.77 28.36
C GLN A 657 7.91 3.03 27.62
N ILE A 658 8.40 2.05 26.86
CA ILE A 658 9.74 2.09 26.24
C ILE A 658 9.96 3.35 25.39
N GLU A 659 8.97 3.74 24.58
CA GLU A 659 9.10 4.92 23.69
C GLU A 659 9.24 6.23 24.46
N LEU A 660 8.55 6.38 25.61
CA LEU A 660 8.70 7.56 26.47
C LEU A 660 10.05 7.57 27.17
N ARG A 661 10.59 6.42 27.55
CA ARG A 661 11.94 6.29 28.12
C ARG A 661 13.01 6.64 27.09
N VAL A 662 12.87 6.13 25.87
CA VAL A 662 13.74 6.49 24.74
C VAL A 662 13.67 8.00 24.46
N LEU A 663 12.47 8.59 24.39
CA LEU A 663 12.30 10.03 24.22
C LEU A 663 12.97 10.82 25.34
N SER A 664 12.75 10.41 26.60
CA SER A 664 13.37 11.07 27.77
C SER A 664 14.90 11.10 27.68
N HIS A 665 15.50 10.00 27.22
CA HIS A 665 16.96 9.91 27.00
C HIS A 665 17.41 10.77 25.81
N MET A 666 16.80 10.61 24.63
CA MET A 666 17.25 11.29 23.41
C MET A 666 17.06 12.80 23.50
N ALA A 667 15.94 13.27 24.05
CA ALA A 667 15.65 14.68 24.25
C ALA A 667 16.24 15.25 25.54
N LYS A 668 16.90 14.45 26.37
CA LYS A 668 17.56 14.83 27.66
C LYS A 668 16.60 15.54 28.62
N VAL A 669 15.37 15.08 28.74
CA VAL A 669 14.30 15.69 29.53
C VAL A 669 14.48 15.39 31.01
N SER A 670 15.05 16.32 31.76
CA SER A 670 15.40 16.15 33.18
C SER A 670 14.20 15.73 34.05
N LYS A 671 13.05 16.38 33.89
CA LYS A 671 11.83 16.08 34.66
C LYS A 671 11.29 14.66 34.42
N LEU A 672 11.30 14.19 33.15
CA LEU A 672 10.88 12.82 32.82
C LEU A 672 11.90 11.81 33.36
N LYS A 673 13.19 12.13 33.26
CA LYS A 673 14.28 11.30 33.77
C LYS A 673 14.16 11.08 35.27
N GLU A 674 13.95 12.15 36.03
CA GLU A 674 13.74 12.07 37.48
C GLU A 674 12.50 11.23 37.84
N ALA A 675 11.39 11.40 37.09
CA ALA A 675 10.18 10.62 37.31
C ALA A 675 10.41 9.13 37.05
N PHE A 676 11.11 8.76 35.99
CA PHE A 676 11.41 7.38 35.69
C PHE A 676 12.38 6.73 36.70
N ILE A 677 13.35 7.49 37.22
CA ILE A 677 14.29 7.02 38.22
C ILE A 677 13.59 6.83 39.58
N SER A 678 12.67 7.76 39.94
CA SER A 678 11.91 7.65 41.20
C SER A 678 10.77 6.65 41.16
N GLY A 679 10.45 6.09 39.98
CA GLY A 679 9.31 5.17 39.80
C GLY A 679 7.93 5.87 39.82
N GLU A 680 7.88 7.19 39.64
CA GLU A 680 6.63 7.95 39.57
C GLU A 680 5.85 7.61 38.30
N ASP A 681 4.52 7.53 38.41
CA ASP A 681 3.67 7.31 37.23
C ASP A 681 3.68 8.55 36.33
N ILE A 682 4.34 8.41 35.19
CA ILE A 682 4.58 9.50 34.25
C ILE A 682 3.29 10.14 33.71
N HIS A 683 2.22 9.35 33.54
CA HIS A 683 0.94 9.87 33.07
C HIS A 683 0.24 10.71 34.14
N SER A 684 0.34 10.32 35.39
CA SER A 684 -0.16 11.10 36.52
C SER A 684 0.65 12.36 36.74
N LYS A 685 1.99 12.31 36.59
CA LYS A 685 2.86 13.49 36.63
C LYS A 685 2.51 14.48 35.51
N THR A 686 2.42 13.98 34.27
CA THR A 686 2.04 14.82 33.13
C THR A 686 0.64 15.44 33.34
N ALA A 687 -0.31 14.69 33.91
CA ALA A 687 -1.65 15.21 34.18
C ALA A 687 -1.61 16.37 35.19
N LYS A 688 -0.82 16.24 36.26
CA LYS A 688 -0.61 17.33 37.26
C LYS A 688 -0.04 18.59 36.61
N GLU A 689 1.02 18.42 35.83
CA GLU A 689 1.79 19.55 35.28
C GLU A 689 1.09 20.21 34.07
N VAL A 690 0.49 19.41 33.18
CA VAL A 690 -0.13 19.90 31.92
C VAL A 690 -1.56 20.40 32.16
N PHE A 691 -2.33 19.76 33.06
CA PHE A 691 -3.71 20.16 33.38
C PHE A 691 -3.79 21.08 34.58
N ASP A 692 -2.64 21.37 35.26
CA ASP A 692 -2.54 22.21 36.46
C ASP A 692 -3.48 21.76 37.59
N LYS A 693 -3.49 20.46 37.91
CA LYS A 693 -4.34 19.83 38.89
C LYS A 693 -3.50 19.15 39.99
N GLN A 694 -3.89 19.36 41.26
CA GLN A 694 -3.22 18.70 42.41
C GLN A 694 -3.71 17.25 42.57
N GLU A 695 -5.01 17.04 42.43
CA GLU A 695 -5.62 15.73 42.49
C GLU A 695 -5.99 15.24 41.10
N ILE A 696 -5.52 14.04 40.76
CA ILE A 696 -5.65 13.47 39.41
C ILE A 696 -6.67 12.34 39.41
N THR A 697 -7.71 12.49 38.61
CA THR A 697 -8.73 11.45 38.39
C THR A 697 -8.20 10.39 37.42
N LYS A 698 -8.85 9.24 37.35
CA LYS A 698 -8.55 8.20 36.35
C LYS A 698 -8.68 8.73 34.92
N GLU A 699 -9.64 9.63 34.69
CA GLU A 699 -9.87 10.28 33.40
C GLU A 699 -8.74 11.25 33.04
N ASP A 700 -8.28 12.07 33.98
CA ASP A 700 -7.14 12.98 33.76
C ASP A 700 -5.88 12.17 33.40
N ARG A 701 -5.63 11.07 34.11
CA ARG A 701 -4.53 10.15 33.78
C ARG A 701 -4.68 9.55 32.38
N HIS A 702 -5.88 9.17 31.99
CA HIS A 702 -6.17 8.66 30.64
C HIS A 702 -5.92 9.71 29.56
N ARG A 703 -6.39 10.95 29.78
CA ARG A 703 -6.13 12.09 28.89
C ARG A 703 -4.61 12.38 28.78
N ALA A 704 -3.90 12.40 29.88
CA ALA A 704 -2.46 12.60 29.87
C ALA A 704 -1.71 11.47 29.16
N LYS A 705 -2.18 10.23 29.28
CA LYS A 705 -1.65 9.10 28.51
C LYS A 705 -1.80 9.34 27.02
N ALA A 706 -2.97 9.80 26.55
CA ALA A 706 -3.20 10.12 25.14
C ALA A 706 -2.32 11.29 24.66
N VAL A 707 -2.11 12.33 25.49
CA VAL A 707 -1.20 13.45 25.17
C VAL A 707 0.23 12.93 25.08
N ASN A 708 0.74 12.19 26.06
CA ASN A 708 2.11 11.67 26.05
C ASN A 708 2.41 10.83 24.79
N PHE A 709 1.54 9.87 24.47
CA PHE A 709 1.74 9.07 23.28
C PHE A 709 1.51 9.88 22.00
N GLY A 710 0.50 10.76 22.01
CA GLY A 710 0.23 11.64 20.87
C GLY A 710 1.44 12.50 20.50
N ILE A 711 2.14 13.07 21.48
CA ILE A 711 3.34 13.86 21.25
C ILE A 711 4.47 13.01 20.65
N VAL A 712 4.72 11.80 21.16
CA VAL A 712 5.70 10.86 20.58
C VAL A 712 5.40 10.58 19.11
N TYR A 713 4.12 10.48 18.75
CA TYR A 713 3.68 10.22 17.37
C TYR A 713 3.48 11.49 16.53
N GLY A 714 3.76 12.67 17.08
CA GLY A 714 3.58 13.94 16.39
C GLY A 714 2.13 14.28 16.08
N ILE A 715 1.21 13.98 17.01
CA ILE A 715 -0.24 14.18 16.83
C ILE A 715 -0.56 15.66 16.58
N SER A 716 -1.48 15.92 15.66
CA SER A 716 -2.04 17.26 15.46
C SER A 716 -3.10 17.60 16.52
N ALA A 717 -3.37 18.89 16.74
CA ALA A 717 -4.47 19.31 17.62
C ALA A 717 -5.82 18.69 17.20
N TYR A 718 -6.05 18.55 15.90
CA TYR A 718 -7.24 17.88 15.37
C TYR A 718 -7.29 16.40 15.75
N GLY A 719 -6.18 15.67 15.60
CA GLY A 719 -6.10 14.26 15.97
C GLY A 719 -6.33 14.05 17.47
N LEU A 720 -5.66 14.86 18.31
CA LEU A 720 -5.82 14.79 19.77
C LEU A 720 -7.24 15.16 20.20
N ALA A 721 -7.86 16.15 19.55
CA ALA A 721 -9.25 16.53 19.81
C ALA A 721 -10.22 15.39 19.52
N THR A 722 -10.02 14.68 18.40
CA THR A 722 -10.81 13.51 18.01
C THR A 722 -10.66 12.36 19.00
N ASP A 723 -9.41 12.05 19.39
CA ASP A 723 -9.10 10.95 20.33
C ASP A 723 -9.70 11.16 21.71
N LEU A 724 -9.71 12.41 22.19
CA LEU A 724 -10.19 12.77 23.54
C LEU A 724 -11.65 13.23 23.58
N GLY A 725 -12.30 13.43 22.43
CA GLY A 725 -13.65 13.99 22.36
C GLY A 725 -13.76 15.43 22.85
N ILE A 726 -12.69 16.25 22.66
CA ILE A 726 -12.60 17.65 23.10
C ILE A 726 -12.55 18.62 21.90
N SER A 727 -12.60 19.92 22.19
CA SER A 727 -12.45 20.93 21.13
C SER A 727 -11.02 21.03 20.61
N ASN A 728 -10.86 21.42 19.32
CA ASN A 728 -9.53 21.69 18.73
C ASN A 728 -8.72 22.73 19.49
N VAL A 729 -9.39 23.72 20.10
CA VAL A 729 -8.75 24.79 20.89
C VAL A 729 -8.18 24.18 22.18
N GLU A 730 -8.93 23.35 22.86
CA GLU A 730 -8.49 22.63 24.06
C GLU A 730 -7.30 21.73 23.79
N ALA A 731 -7.39 20.90 22.71
CA ALA A 731 -6.30 20.03 22.29
C ALA A 731 -5.03 20.83 21.96
N SER A 732 -5.17 21.96 21.26
CA SER A 732 -4.05 22.86 20.96
C SER A 732 -3.39 23.43 22.23
N ASN A 733 -4.22 23.81 23.22
CA ASN A 733 -3.75 24.31 24.50
C ASN A 733 -3.00 23.21 25.28
N PHE A 734 -3.47 21.97 25.27
CA PHE A 734 -2.76 20.85 25.91
C PHE A 734 -1.40 20.59 25.27
N ILE A 735 -1.31 20.60 23.94
CA ILE A 735 -0.03 20.42 23.22
C ILE A 735 0.93 21.59 23.56
N LYS A 736 0.42 22.83 23.55
CA LYS A 736 1.23 24.01 23.88
C LYS A 736 1.75 23.91 25.32
N LYS A 737 0.88 23.62 26.28
CA LYS A 737 1.24 23.50 27.70
C LYS A 737 2.23 22.36 27.93
N TYR A 738 2.07 21.23 27.22
CA TYR A 738 3.02 20.12 27.26
C TYR A 738 4.44 20.57 26.87
N TYR A 739 4.58 21.32 25.78
CA TYR A 739 5.88 21.83 25.35
C TYR A 739 6.42 22.97 26.24
N GLU A 740 5.55 23.69 26.96
CA GLU A 740 5.99 24.63 28.00
C GLU A 740 6.55 23.89 29.23
N VAL A 741 5.97 22.76 29.58
CA VAL A 741 6.41 21.90 30.70
C VAL A 741 7.67 21.12 30.36
N TYR A 742 7.78 20.66 29.11
CA TYR A 742 8.89 19.84 28.58
C TYR A 742 9.51 20.50 27.34
N PRO A 743 10.20 21.64 27.48
CA PRO A 743 10.73 22.42 26.34
C PRO A 743 11.82 21.64 25.57
N GLU A 744 12.54 20.73 26.25
CA GLU A 744 13.60 19.90 25.65
C GLU A 744 13.01 18.95 24.60
N ILE A 745 11.77 18.48 24.78
CA ILE A 745 11.09 17.65 23.79
C ILE A 745 10.84 18.45 22.50
N LYS A 746 10.35 19.69 22.64
CA LYS A 746 10.13 20.53 21.47
C LYS A 746 11.43 20.83 20.74
N GLN A 747 12.48 21.16 21.46
CA GLN A 747 13.81 21.39 20.89
C GLN A 747 14.30 20.15 20.11
N PHE A 748 14.24 18.98 20.71
CA PHE A 748 14.63 17.72 20.08
C PHE A 748 13.83 17.43 18.79
N MET A 749 12.52 17.71 18.82
CA MET A 749 11.66 17.50 17.63
C MET A 749 12.03 18.49 16.51
N ASP A 750 12.25 19.75 16.83
CA ASP A 750 12.64 20.78 15.87
C ASP A 750 14.02 20.46 15.25
N GLU A 751 15.02 20.13 16.08
CA GLU A 751 16.36 19.72 15.62
C GLU A 751 16.31 18.46 14.73
N THR A 752 15.44 17.49 15.05
CA THR A 752 15.25 16.28 14.25
C THR A 752 14.63 16.62 12.89
N ILE A 753 13.68 17.56 12.84
CA ILE A 753 13.09 18.03 11.57
C ILE A 753 14.14 18.75 10.73
N GLU A 754 14.92 19.66 11.32
CA GLU A 754 15.98 20.39 10.64
C GLU A 754 17.05 19.45 10.07
N PHE A 755 17.51 18.49 10.87
CA PHE A 755 18.42 17.44 10.40
C PHE A 755 17.85 16.67 9.22
N CYS A 756 16.57 16.29 9.30
CA CYS A 756 15.90 15.57 8.21
C CYS A 756 15.76 16.43 6.95
N GLN A 757 15.50 17.74 7.09
CA GLN A 757 15.41 18.66 5.96
C GLN A 757 16.75 18.83 5.23
N GLU A 758 17.85 18.82 5.98
CA GLU A 758 19.20 18.93 5.44
C GLU A 758 19.68 17.64 4.77
N HIS A 759 19.41 16.48 5.40
CA HIS A 759 20.00 15.21 5.00
C HIS A 759 19.03 14.26 4.24
N GLY A 760 17.71 14.51 4.30
CA GLY A 760 16.69 13.65 3.70
C GLY A 760 16.38 12.37 4.47
N TYR A 761 16.94 12.20 5.67
CA TYR A 761 16.70 11.04 6.52
C TYR A 761 16.81 11.36 8.00
N VAL A 762 16.35 10.42 8.83
CA VAL A 762 16.62 10.38 10.29
C VAL A 762 17.21 9.02 10.67
N LYS A 763 17.79 8.93 11.87
CA LYS A 763 18.43 7.70 12.34
C LYS A 763 18.17 7.40 13.82
N THR A 764 18.19 6.10 14.16
CA THR A 764 18.11 5.61 15.54
C THR A 764 19.44 5.72 16.27
N MET A 765 19.48 5.44 17.58
CA MET A 765 20.72 5.34 18.36
C MET A 765 21.68 4.26 17.84
N LYS A 766 21.19 3.27 17.09
CA LYS A 766 21.98 2.22 16.44
C LYS A 766 22.27 2.49 14.95
N ASN A 767 22.13 3.74 14.51
CA ASN A 767 22.36 4.19 13.13
C ASN A 767 21.43 3.54 12.09
N ARG A 768 20.25 3.03 12.49
CA ARG A 768 19.22 2.63 11.51
C ARG A 768 18.69 3.87 10.82
N ILE A 769 18.83 3.94 9.51
CA ILE A 769 18.40 5.08 8.70
C ILE A 769 16.96 4.87 8.21
N ARG A 770 16.16 5.95 8.29
CA ARG A 770 14.88 6.06 7.63
C ARG A 770 14.89 7.28 6.70
N TYR A 771 14.82 7.02 5.40
CA TYR A 771 14.69 8.08 4.39
C TYR A 771 13.29 8.67 4.39
N ILE A 772 13.21 10.00 4.28
CA ILE A 772 11.95 10.77 4.28
C ILE A 772 12.08 11.86 3.21
N PRO A 773 12.01 11.50 1.92
CA PRO A 773 12.19 12.47 0.83
C PRO A 773 11.12 13.55 0.79
N GLU A 774 9.92 13.27 1.35
CA GLU A 774 8.80 14.21 1.38
C GLU A 774 8.98 15.36 2.39
N ILE A 775 10.05 15.36 3.19
CA ILE A 775 10.29 16.39 4.24
C ILE A 775 10.37 17.81 3.66
N ASN A 776 10.88 17.94 2.43
CA ASN A 776 11.00 19.20 1.71
C ASN A 776 9.90 19.38 0.63
N SER A 777 8.81 18.60 0.68
CA SER A 777 7.69 18.70 -0.26
C SER A 777 7.07 20.10 -0.23
N LYS A 778 6.75 20.65 -1.40
CA LYS A 778 5.99 21.90 -1.53
C LYS A 778 4.53 21.74 -1.10
N ILE A 779 4.03 20.51 -1.09
CA ILE A 779 2.66 20.20 -0.69
C ILE A 779 2.58 20.18 0.84
N TYR A 780 1.83 21.09 1.41
CA TYR A 780 1.69 21.25 2.85
C TYR A 780 1.35 19.95 3.59
N MET A 781 0.35 19.21 3.13
CA MET A 781 -0.09 17.96 3.77
C MET A 781 1.00 16.88 3.79
N GLN A 782 1.75 16.73 2.69
CA GLN A 782 2.86 15.76 2.60
C GLN A 782 4.00 16.17 3.53
N ARG A 783 4.37 17.45 3.52
CA ARG A 783 5.43 17.99 4.37
C ARG A 783 5.11 17.82 5.86
N GLU A 784 3.88 18.15 6.27
CA GLU A 784 3.47 17.97 7.68
C GLU A 784 3.39 16.48 8.08
N PHE A 785 3.00 15.61 7.16
CA PHE A 785 3.07 14.17 7.40
C PHE A 785 4.52 13.68 7.53
N ALA A 786 5.42 14.15 6.65
CA ALA A 786 6.84 13.83 6.69
C ALA A 786 7.53 14.33 7.99
N LYS A 787 7.17 15.52 8.48
CA LYS A 787 7.64 16.01 9.78
C LYS A 787 7.25 15.08 10.93
N ARG A 788 5.99 14.61 10.96
CA ARG A 788 5.55 13.62 11.96
C ARG A 788 6.34 12.33 11.88
N MET A 789 6.61 11.84 10.66
CA MET A 789 7.45 10.66 10.47
C MET A 789 8.87 10.89 10.96
N ALA A 790 9.44 12.06 10.72
CA ALA A 790 10.79 12.42 11.15
C ALA A 790 10.91 12.46 12.68
N MET A 791 9.95 13.06 13.37
CA MET A 791 9.91 13.12 14.83
C MET A 791 9.79 11.73 15.47
N ASN A 792 8.92 10.88 14.93
CA ASN A 792 8.63 9.57 15.51
C ASN A 792 9.70 8.51 15.24
N ALA A 793 10.29 8.49 14.04
CA ALA A 793 11.13 7.39 13.59
C ALA A 793 12.37 7.09 14.46
N PRO A 794 13.12 8.09 14.97
CA PRO A 794 14.25 7.82 15.85
C PRO A 794 13.84 7.13 17.16
N ILE A 795 12.69 7.52 17.73
CA ILE A 795 12.18 7.00 18.99
C ILE A 795 11.68 5.57 18.80
N GLN A 796 10.76 5.38 17.87
CA GLN A 796 10.16 4.08 17.59
C GLN A 796 11.17 3.07 17.08
N GLY A 797 12.11 3.53 16.23
CA GLY A 797 13.16 2.66 15.70
C GLY A 797 14.17 2.27 16.77
N THR A 798 14.53 3.15 17.71
CA THR A 798 15.39 2.81 18.83
C THR A 798 14.69 1.82 19.77
N ALA A 799 13.40 1.99 20.06
CA ALA A 799 12.63 1.01 20.82
C ALA A 799 12.61 -0.37 20.15
N ALA A 800 12.48 -0.41 18.83
CA ALA A 800 12.58 -1.66 18.05
C ALA A 800 13.98 -2.29 18.12
N ASP A 801 15.03 -1.47 18.07
CA ASP A 801 16.41 -1.97 18.22
C ASP A 801 16.65 -2.53 19.63
N ILE A 802 16.09 -1.92 20.69
CA ILE A 802 16.19 -2.39 22.08
C ILE A 802 15.61 -3.79 22.24
N ILE A 803 14.37 -4.03 21.77
CA ILE A 803 13.77 -5.37 21.92
C ILE A 803 14.50 -6.41 21.10
N LYS A 804 15.02 -6.07 19.93
CA LYS A 804 15.85 -6.98 19.12
C LYS A 804 17.15 -7.36 19.84
N ILE A 805 17.81 -6.41 20.48
CA ILE A 805 19.01 -6.67 21.30
C ILE A 805 18.65 -7.58 22.47
N ALA A 806 17.55 -7.30 23.16
CA ALA A 806 17.06 -8.13 24.24
C ALA A 806 16.81 -9.57 23.79
N MET A 807 16.14 -9.77 22.66
CA MET A 807 15.87 -11.10 22.09
C MET A 807 17.17 -11.89 21.86
N ILE A 808 18.20 -11.26 21.30
CA ILE A 808 19.48 -11.91 21.05
C ILE A 808 20.16 -12.29 22.37
N LYS A 809 20.27 -11.35 23.33
CA LYS A 809 20.91 -11.61 24.64
C LYS A 809 20.20 -12.72 25.44
N VAL A 810 18.87 -12.71 25.42
CA VAL A 810 18.06 -13.74 26.08
C VAL A 810 18.30 -15.12 25.44
N ASP A 811 18.25 -15.21 24.11
CA ASP A 811 18.45 -16.45 23.38
C ASP A 811 19.86 -17.03 23.58
N GLU A 812 20.89 -16.17 23.50
CA GLU A 812 22.28 -16.57 23.75
C GLU A 812 22.48 -17.13 25.18
N GLU A 813 21.90 -16.47 26.17
CA GLU A 813 22.05 -16.96 27.57
C GLU A 813 21.24 -18.22 27.83
N MET A 814 20.05 -18.36 27.20
CA MET A 814 19.29 -19.62 27.28
C MET A 814 20.10 -20.78 26.67
N GLU A 815 20.76 -20.55 25.53
CA GLU A 815 21.65 -21.56 24.90
C GLU A 815 22.88 -21.90 25.80
N GLN A 816 23.56 -20.88 26.32
CA GLN A 816 24.72 -21.07 27.20
C GLN A 816 24.37 -21.90 28.46
N ARG A 817 23.22 -21.62 29.06
CA ARG A 817 22.69 -22.33 30.22
C ARG A 817 22.02 -23.65 29.85
N LYS A 818 21.87 -23.96 28.58
CA LYS A 818 21.20 -25.17 28.04
C LYS A 818 19.77 -25.35 28.57
N LEU A 819 19.01 -24.26 28.67
CA LEU A 819 17.64 -24.27 29.13
C LEU A 819 16.72 -24.98 28.14
N LYS A 820 15.65 -25.61 28.64
CA LYS A 820 14.61 -26.27 27.85
C LYS A 820 13.48 -25.30 27.48
N SER A 821 13.38 -24.19 28.17
CA SER A 821 12.46 -23.10 27.90
C SER A 821 12.69 -22.54 26.49
N LYS A 822 11.65 -21.98 25.86
CA LYS A 822 11.66 -21.53 24.46
C LYS A 822 11.04 -20.15 24.33
N MET A 823 11.66 -19.27 23.54
CA MET A 823 11.03 -18.02 23.10
C MET A 823 10.05 -18.35 21.96
N LEU A 824 8.78 -17.92 22.09
CA LEU A 824 7.72 -18.31 21.16
C LEU A 824 7.29 -17.18 20.22
N VAL A 825 6.95 -16.02 20.78
CA VAL A 825 6.34 -14.90 20.05
C VAL A 825 6.90 -13.57 20.54
N GLN A 826 7.05 -12.64 19.61
CA GLN A 826 7.31 -11.22 19.90
C GLN A 826 6.11 -10.41 19.38
N VAL A 827 5.50 -9.59 20.25
CA VAL A 827 4.34 -8.75 19.93
C VAL A 827 4.57 -7.34 20.47
N HIS A 828 4.77 -6.36 19.59
CA HIS A 828 5.10 -4.98 19.95
C HIS A 828 6.32 -4.89 20.88
N ASP A 829 6.12 -4.65 22.17
CA ASP A 829 7.17 -4.52 23.19
C ASP A 829 7.21 -5.74 24.13
N GLU A 830 6.45 -6.81 23.80
CA GLU A 830 6.26 -8.04 24.59
C GLU A 830 7.03 -9.21 23.98
N LEU A 831 7.67 -10.02 24.84
CA LEU A 831 8.22 -11.34 24.53
C LEU A 831 7.45 -12.41 25.28
N VAL A 832 7.04 -13.46 24.57
CA VAL A 832 6.30 -14.60 25.14
C VAL A 832 7.15 -15.86 25.06
N PHE A 833 7.25 -16.56 26.18
CA PHE A 833 8.04 -17.77 26.34
C PHE A 833 7.18 -18.95 26.77
N GLU A 834 7.56 -20.15 26.37
CA GLU A 834 7.20 -21.37 27.07
C GLU A 834 8.31 -21.72 28.05
N VAL A 835 8.00 -21.74 29.32
CA VAL A 835 8.95 -22.03 30.40
C VAL A 835 8.80 -23.49 30.87
N ALA A 836 9.89 -24.22 30.81
CA ALA A 836 9.93 -25.61 31.26
C ALA A 836 9.78 -25.69 32.76
N TYR A 837 9.07 -26.70 33.23
CA TYR A 837 8.87 -26.94 34.66
C TYR A 837 10.20 -26.95 35.42
N GLY A 838 10.31 -26.12 36.45
CA GLY A 838 11.51 -25.97 37.28
C GLY A 838 12.52 -24.94 36.77
N GLU A 839 12.26 -24.26 35.65
CA GLU A 839 13.09 -23.17 35.11
C GLU A 839 12.49 -21.77 35.37
N GLU A 840 11.34 -21.66 36.09
CA GLU A 840 10.56 -20.43 36.26
C GLU A 840 11.39 -19.28 36.82
N ASP A 841 12.06 -19.51 37.96
CA ASP A 841 12.87 -18.47 38.63
C ASP A 841 14.09 -18.07 37.78
N ILE A 842 14.68 -19.04 37.08
CA ILE A 842 15.84 -18.80 36.21
C ILE A 842 15.39 -17.92 35.02
N MET A 843 14.27 -18.24 34.38
CA MET A 843 13.74 -17.49 33.23
C MET A 843 13.29 -16.09 33.64
N LEU A 844 12.65 -15.93 34.80
CA LEU A 844 12.26 -14.64 35.33
C LEU A 844 13.47 -13.70 35.48
N GLU A 845 14.52 -14.18 36.18
CA GLU A 845 15.75 -13.41 36.41
C GLU A 845 16.48 -13.10 35.09
N LEU A 846 16.67 -14.11 34.26
CA LEU A 846 17.42 -14.00 33.00
C LEU A 846 16.75 -13.02 32.01
N VAL A 847 15.45 -13.19 31.81
CA VAL A 847 14.71 -12.38 30.81
C VAL A 847 14.64 -10.93 31.28
N ARG A 848 14.23 -10.68 32.53
CA ARG A 848 14.15 -9.34 33.10
C ARG A 848 15.48 -8.62 33.00
N ARG A 849 16.58 -9.24 33.48
CA ARG A 849 17.92 -8.66 33.47
C ARG A 849 18.40 -8.33 32.03
N ASN A 850 18.24 -9.25 31.07
CA ASN A 850 18.67 -9.01 29.68
C ASN A 850 17.83 -7.97 28.95
N MET A 851 16.54 -7.91 29.23
CA MET A 851 15.67 -6.86 28.68
C MET A 851 16.01 -5.50 29.31
N GLU A 852 16.14 -5.39 30.62
CA GLU A 852 16.45 -4.12 31.29
C GLU A 852 17.87 -3.61 30.96
N ALA A 853 18.81 -4.51 30.65
CA ALA A 853 20.18 -4.18 30.24
C ALA A 853 20.39 -4.21 28.70
N ALA A 854 19.32 -4.17 27.90
CA ALA A 854 19.44 -4.30 26.45
C ALA A 854 20.23 -3.14 25.83
N LEU A 855 19.95 -1.92 26.25
CA LEU A 855 20.63 -0.72 25.82
C LEU A 855 20.85 0.21 27.01
N ASP A 856 22.02 0.82 27.09
CA ASP A 856 22.32 1.79 28.14
C ASP A 856 21.64 3.14 27.85
N LEU A 857 20.69 3.49 28.73
CA LEU A 857 19.96 4.77 28.68
C LEU A 857 20.14 5.52 29.99
N ASP A 858 19.96 6.83 29.95
CA ASP A 858 19.97 7.68 31.17
C ASP A 858 18.79 7.39 32.12
N VAL A 859 17.81 6.63 31.66
CA VAL A 859 16.63 6.20 32.40
C VAL A 859 16.57 4.68 32.43
N PRO A 860 16.15 4.05 33.54
CA PRO A 860 16.08 2.60 33.60
C PRO A 860 15.05 2.07 32.62
N LEU A 861 15.37 1.00 31.90
CA LEU A 861 14.37 0.18 31.23
C LEU A 861 13.70 -0.70 32.32
N VAL A 862 12.39 -0.81 32.28
CA VAL A 862 11.62 -1.58 33.25
C VAL A 862 10.72 -2.56 32.51
N VAL A 863 10.68 -3.79 33.00
CA VAL A 863 9.91 -4.89 32.44
C VAL A 863 8.81 -5.30 33.42
N GLY A 864 7.56 -5.33 32.93
CA GLY A 864 6.45 -5.99 33.60
C GLY A 864 6.37 -7.44 33.11
N ASP A 865 6.12 -8.38 34.01
CA ASP A 865 6.11 -9.78 33.66
C ASP A 865 5.03 -10.56 34.39
N SER A 866 4.62 -11.69 33.81
CA SER A 866 3.63 -12.59 34.44
C SER A 866 3.71 -14.01 33.88
N PHE A 867 3.27 -14.97 34.71
CA PHE A 867 3.13 -16.37 34.32
C PHE A 867 1.66 -16.77 34.21
N GLY A 868 1.35 -17.68 33.31
CA GLY A 868 -0.02 -18.16 33.09
C GLY A 868 -0.06 -19.50 32.36
N LYS A 869 -1.22 -20.15 32.40
CA LYS A 869 -1.45 -21.42 31.71
C LYS A 869 -1.74 -21.23 30.20
N ASN A 870 -2.06 -20.06 29.81
CA ASN A 870 -2.33 -19.66 28.42
C ASN A 870 -1.97 -18.19 28.22
N TRP A 871 -1.95 -17.72 26.98
CA TRP A 871 -1.55 -16.35 26.66
C TRP A 871 -2.52 -15.28 27.16
N TYR A 872 -3.76 -15.64 27.49
CA TYR A 872 -4.72 -14.72 28.11
C TYR A 872 -4.33 -14.39 29.56
N GLU A 873 -3.83 -15.37 30.32
CA GLU A 873 -3.50 -15.22 31.74
C GLU A 873 -2.19 -14.46 32.01
N VAL A 874 -1.30 -14.37 31.03
CA VAL A 874 -0.01 -13.69 31.15
C VAL A 874 -0.06 -12.18 30.84
N LYS A 875 -1.24 -11.58 30.84
CA LYS A 875 -1.40 -10.14 30.56
C LYS A 875 -2.41 -9.47 31.47
#